data_945697d205afab01bf1dc52791de6d77
#
_entry.id   945697d205afab01bf1dc52791de6d77
#
_cell.length_a   1.000
_cell.length_b   1.000
_cell.length_c   1.000
_cell.angle_alpha   90.00
_cell.angle_beta   90.00
_cell.angle_gamma   90.00
#
_symmetry.space_group_name_H-M   'P 1'
#
loop_
_entity.id
_entity.type
_entity.pdbx_description
1 polymer ?
#
loop_
_entity_poly.entity_id
_entity_poly.type
_entity_poly.pdbx_seq_one_letter_code
_entity_poly.pdbx_strand_id
1 'polypeptide(L)'
;MKTLYSNGNGSVWGNLVLSRKLVAAAAGSCYPFHVEESMRLGGLKLLLKQKKKGSFSQAFAYSAMAESLSENRLQSQSEGPAPAPCCLSTLDVLETLERLRQHPSHALSFFTHLQHNSAFTHTLSTYAAIIKILSFWNLNRNLDSLFRYLITLSPPPPFHLLHLFHALFHDFNHAHNHRYLFRAFHAFVKTCVSLNMFDQAIDFLFLTRRRGILPDVLTCNFLFNRLVEHGQVDRALATFEQLKRFGFRPNCYTYAIVIKAFCKLGDFTQPLSVFEEMETLGLTPHSYCYAAYIDGLCNNHRSDLGYEVLQAFRKGNAPLDVYAYTAVVRGFCNELKLDDAQTVFDDMERQGLVPDVYVYSALIHGYCKTHNLLKALALHNQMISRGVKTNCVIVSYILHCLGEMGMTLEVVDQFKELKESGMFLDRVAYNIVFDALCKMGKVENAIEMVEDMKSNRIDLDIKHYTTLINGYCLQDDLVNAFSMFEEMKENGFKPDVVTYNVLAAGLSRNGHAHEAVKLLDFMESQGVKPNPTTHKMIIEGLCSGGKVLEAEAYFNSLEDKSIEIYSAMMNGYCEADLIEKSVEVFLKLSNQGDMAKEASCFKLLSKLCKTGHIEKAVMLLERMLSSNVEPSKIMYSKVLAALCVAGDMKNARSLFDIFIHRGFTPDVVTYTIMINNYCRMNCMKEAYDLFQDMKRRGIKPDVITYTVLLDGSLKTYLSRHFYPHEKGKTAPLNVSAIFKDMEQMEIVPDVVCYTVLIDGHIKTDNFQEAVGLFDKMIDNGLEPDTVTYTALVSGLCNRGHMEKAVILLNEMSSKGMTPDVHIISALKRGILKARKVKFRK
;
A
#
# COMPACT_ATOMS: atom_id res chain seq x y z
N MET A 1 13.56 13.58 -14.09
CA MET A 1 12.23 13.54 -14.73
C MET A 1 12.16 14.29 -16.06
N LYS A 2 12.77 15.50 -16.24
CA LYS A 2 12.84 16.15 -17.56
C LYS A 2 13.73 15.44 -18.60
N THR A 3 14.64 14.59 -18.19
CA THR A 3 15.55 13.82 -19.07
C THR A 3 14.99 12.52 -19.61
N LEU A 4 13.86 12.03 -19.09
CA LEU A 4 13.17 10.85 -19.65
C LEU A 4 12.20 11.19 -20.79
N TYR A 5 11.91 12.48 -21.00
CA TYR A 5 11.03 12.94 -22.08
C TYR A 5 11.76 13.27 -23.40
N SER A 6 13.09 13.27 -23.42
CA SER A 6 13.87 13.66 -24.61
C SER A 6 14.34 12.48 -25.49
N ASN A 7 14.17 11.25 -25.05
CA ASN A 7 14.49 10.08 -25.88
C ASN A 7 13.20 9.42 -26.35
N GLY A 8 12.87 9.69 -27.61
CA GLY A 8 11.70 9.16 -28.30
C GLY A 8 11.68 7.63 -28.37
N ASN A 9 11.11 7.00 -27.38
CA ASN A 9 10.74 5.60 -27.46
C ASN A 9 9.23 5.48 -27.29
N GLY A 10 8.52 5.46 -28.40
CA GLY A 10 7.09 5.18 -28.50
C GLY A 10 6.66 3.77 -28.09
N SER A 11 7.41 3.09 -27.21
CA SER A 11 7.16 1.70 -26.83
C SER A 11 6.32 1.56 -25.55
N VAL A 12 6.36 2.52 -24.63
CA VAL A 12 5.56 2.47 -23.38
C VAL A 12 4.08 2.70 -23.67
N TRP A 13 3.78 3.60 -24.60
CA TRP A 13 2.41 3.89 -25.07
C TRP A 13 1.86 2.80 -25.99
N GLY A 14 2.72 2.11 -26.75
CA GLY A 14 2.31 0.97 -27.58
C GLY A 14 1.80 -0.21 -26.75
N ASN A 15 2.35 -0.45 -25.57
CA ASN A 15 1.90 -1.52 -24.68
C ASN A 15 0.60 -1.18 -23.94
N LEU A 16 0.37 0.09 -23.59
CA LEU A 16 -0.91 0.55 -23.06
C LEU A 16 -2.03 0.48 -24.12
N VAL A 17 -1.71 0.80 -25.37
CA VAL A 17 -2.66 0.69 -26.50
C VAL A 17 -2.95 -0.77 -26.87
N LEU A 18 -2.00 -1.69 -26.69
CA LEU A 18 -2.24 -3.15 -26.85
C LEU A 18 -3.12 -3.70 -25.72
N SER A 19 -3.00 -3.19 -24.50
CA SER A 19 -3.93 -3.54 -23.42
C SER A 19 -5.36 -3.05 -23.70
N ARG A 20 -5.52 -1.93 -24.41
CA ARG A 20 -6.82 -1.41 -24.88
C ARG A 20 -7.59 -2.43 -25.72
N LYS A 21 -6.92 -3.06 -26.70
CA LYS A 21 -7.57 -4.07 -27.56
C LYS A 21 -7.89 -5.38 -26.83
N LEU A 22 -7.09 -5.77 -25.86
CA LEU A 22 -7.28 -7.02 -25.10
C LEU A 22 -8.34 -6.86 -23.98
N VAL A 23 -8.43 -5.72 -23.33
CA VAL A 23 -9.50 -5.43 -22.35
C VAL A 23 -10.87 -5.36 -23.04
N ALA A 24 -10.95 -4.75 -24.24
CA ALA A 24 -12.16 -4.74 -25.04
C ALA A 24 -12.59 -6.16 -25.50
N ALA A 25 -11.64 -7.03 -25.82
CA ALA A 25 -11.92 -8.42 -26.17
C ALA A 25 -12.41 -9.26 -24.97
N ALA A 26 -11.92 -8.98 -23.77
CA ALA A 26 -12.38 -9.65 -22.54
C ALA A 26 -13.77 -9.18 -22.09
N ALA A 27 -14.13 -7.93 -22.34
CA ALA A 27 -15.46 -7.38 -22.04
C ALA A 27 -16.54 -7.89 -23.02
N GLY A 28 -16.16 -8.17 -24.27
CA GLY A 28 -17.09 -8.65 -25.30
C GLY A 28 -17.67 -10.06 -25.08
N SER A 29 -17.14 -10.84 -24.15
CA SER A 29 -17.64 -12.18 -23.81
C SER A 29 -18.62 -12.23 -22.63
N CYS A 30 -19.02 -11.09 -22.06
CA CYS A 30 -19.96 -11.01 -20.93
C CYS A 30 -21.42 -10.72 -21.30
N TYR A 31 -21.79 -10.85 -22.58
CA TYR A 31 -23.22 -10.81 -22.99
C TYR A 31 -23.67 -12.23 -23.36
N PRO A 32 -24.37 -12.93 -22.48
CA PRO A 32 -25.83 -13.02 -22.47
C PRO A 32 -26.53 -13.25 -21.12
N PHE A 33 -25.88 -13.00 -19.98
CA PHE A 33 -26.51 -13.31 -18.69
C PHE A 33 -27.41 -12.21 -18.09
N HIS A 34 -27.34 -10.97 -18.60
CA HIS A 34 -28.07 -9.86 -18.00
C HIS A 34 -29.53 -9.69 -18.46
N VAL A 35 -29.92 -10.27 -19.57
CA VAL A 35 -31.31 -10.18 -20.07
C VAL A 35 -32.26 -11.10 -19.30
N GLU A 36 -31.81 -12.29 -18.89
CA GLU A 36 -32.64 -13.19 -18.09
C GLU A 36 -32.78 -12.76 -16.61
N GLU A 37 -31.76 -12.13 -16.03
CA GLU A 37 -31.83 -11.64 -14.65
C GLU A 37 -32.69 -10.38 -14.49
N SER A 38 -32.74 -9.51 -15.51
CA SER A 38 -33.62 -8.34 -15.48
C SER A 38 -35.10 -8.71 -15.63
N MET A 39 -35.41 -9.77 -16.38
CA MET A 39 -36.77 -10.32 -16.44
C MET A 39 -37.18 -11.04 -15.16
N ARG A 40 -36.25 -11.75 -14.50
CA ARG A 40 -36.51 -12.37 -13.19
C ARG A 40 -36.71 -11.37 -12.07
N LEU A 41 -35.97 -10.24 -12.09
CA LEU A 41 -36.15 -9.16 -11.12
C LEU A 41 -37.43 -8.35 -11.35
N GLY A 42 -37.88 -8.21 -12.58
CA GLY A 42 -39.19 -7.63 -12.93
C GLY A 42 -40.35 -8.47 -12.43
N GLY A 43 -40.27 -9.80 -12.61
CA GLY A 43 -41.25 -10.76 -12.09
C GLY A 43 -41.30 -10.82 -10.56
N LEU A 44 -40.14 -10.70 -9.89
CA LEU A 44 -40.06 -10.64 -8.42
C LEU A 44 -40.66 -9.34 -7.84
N LYS A 45 -40.53 -8.21 -8.52
CA LYS A 45 -41.18 -6.95 -8.11
C LYS A 45 -42.70 -6.99 -8.25
N LEU A 46 -43.22 -7.69 -9.24
CA LEU A 46 -44.70 -7.92 -9.38
C LEU A 46 -45.21 -8.89 -8.33
N LEU A 47 -44.44 -9.98 -8.04
CA LEU A 47 -44.78 -10.93 -6.99
C LEU A 47 -44.68 -10.30 -5.58
N LEU A 48 -43.71 -9.40 -5.35
CA LEU A 48 -43.62 -8.68 -4.08
C LEU A 48 -44.72 -7.61 -3.91
N LYS A 49 -45.23 -7.00 -5.01
CA LYS A 49 -46.41 -6.12 -4.96
C LYS A 49 -47.68 -6.90 -4.74
N GLN A 50 -47.81 -8.13 -5.28
CA GLN A 50 -48.96 -9.00 -5.01
C GLN A 50 -48.92 -9.61 -3.60
N LYS A 51 -47.71 -9.96 -3.06
CA LYS A 51 -47.55 -10.41 -1.68
C LYS A 51 -47.84 -9.31 -0.65
N LYS A 52 -47.57 -8.03 -0.94
CA LYS A 52 -47.98 -6.93 -0.02
C LYS A 52 -49.48 -6.73 0.04
N LYS A 53 -50.25 -6.98 -1.04
CA LYS A 53 -51.73 -6.94 -1.01
C LYS A 53 -52.32 -8.17 -0.33
N GLY A 54 -51.67 -9.34 -0.42
CA GLY A 54 -52.10 -10.56 0.27
C GLY A 54 -51.87 -10.53 1.78
N SER A 55 -50.80 -9.86 2.26
CA SER A 55 -50.51 -9.79 3.69
C SER A 55 -51.52 -8.90 4.48
N PHE A 56 -52.12 -7.91 3.84
CA PHE A 56 -53.16 -7.08 4.49
C PHE A 56 -54.52 -7.80 4.62
N SER A 57 -54.89 -8.62 3.65
CA SER A 57 -56.13 -9.43 3.74
C SER A 57 -55.94 -10.64 4.68
N GLN A 58 -54.69 -11.17 4.81
CA GLN A 58 -54.43 -12.27 5.73
C GLN A 58 -54.33 -11.78 7.19
N ALA A 59 -53.80 -10.58 7.46
CA ALA A 59 -53.88 -9.99 8.80
C ALA A 59 -55.31 -9.81 9.29
N PHE A 60 -56.26 -9.43 8.39
CA PHE A 60 -57.67 -9.37 8.70
C PHE A 60 -58.31 -10.74 8.97
N ALA A 61 -57.87 -11.78 8.22
CA ALA A 61 -58.35 -13.17 8.46
C ALA A 61 -57.92 -13.75 9.82
N TYR A 62 -56.69 -13.32 10.30
CA TYR A 62 -56.19 -13.76 11.60
C TYR A 62 -56.79 -12.99 12.77
N SER A 63 -57.13 -11.73 12.57
CA SER A 63 -57.93 -10.97 13.54
C SER A 63 -59.32 -11.60 13.69
N ALA A 64 -59.97 -11.93 12.58
CA ALA A 64 -61.26 -12.64 12.55
C ALA A 64 -61.20 -14.04 13.15
N MET A 65 -60.05 -14.76 12.98
CA MET A 65 -59.86 -16.06 13.60
C MET A 65 -59.56 -16.02 15.10
N ALA A 66 -58.88 -14.94 15.56
CA ALA A 66 -58.68 -14.66 16.98
C ALA A 66 -60.03 -14.23 17.61
N GLU A 67 -60.88 -13.48 16.89
CA GLU A 67 -62.24 -13.11 17.34
C GLU A 67 -63.19 -14.34 17.33
N SER A 68 -63.11 -15.22 16.34
CA SER A 68 -63.92 -16.49 16.30
C SER A 68 -63.56 -17.49 17.40
N LEU A 69 -62.28 -17.49 17.86
CA LEU A 69 -61.90 -18.31 19.02
C LEU A 69 -62.40 -17.72 20.34
N SER A 70 -62.62 -16.44 20.43
CA SER A 70 -63.29 -15.81 21.56
C SER A 70 -64.83 -16.00 21.53
N GLU A 71 -65.44 -16.01 20.33
CA GLU A 71 -66.91 -16.23 20.15
C GLU A 71 -67.30 -17.68 20.42
N ASN A 72 -66.50 -18.71 20.06
CA ASN A 72 -66.82 -20.08 20.33
C ASN A 72 -66.74 -20.48 21.83
N ARG A 73 -66.13 -19.64 22.71
CA ARG A 73 -66.16 -19.81 24.15
C ARG A 73 -67.38 -19.11 24.80
N LEU A 74 -67.98 -18.13 24.15
CA LEU A 74 -69.12 -17.42 24.66
C LEU A 74 -70.46 -18.20 24.50
N GLN A 75 -70.50 -19.26 23.67
CA GLN A 75 -71.70 -20.11 23.46
C GLN A 75 -71.85 -21.25 24.49
N SER A 76 -70.91 -21.40 25.46
CA SER A 76 -70.98 -22.51 26.43
C SER A 76 -71.17 -22.07 27.91
N GLN A 77 -71.38 -20.75 28.18
CA GLN A 77 -71.73 -20.35 29.59
C GLN A 77 -72.79 -19.24 29.60
N SER A 78 -73.89 -19.58 30.21
CA SER A 78 -75.05 -18.67 30.52
C SER A 78 -74.76 -17.76 31.67
N GLU A 79 -75.18 -16.49 31.51
CA GLU A 79 -75.49 -15.49 32.52
C GLU A 79 -74.44 -15.07 33.58
N GLY A 80 -73.76 -13.92 33.40
CA GLY A 80 -73.01 -13.16 34.40
C GLY A 80 -72.49 -11.84 33.80
N PRO A 81 -72.15 -10.77 34.55
CA PRO A 81 -71.99 -9.40 34.04
C PRO A 81 -70.74 -9.30 33.14
N ALA A 82 -70.77 -8.34 32.18
CA ALA A 82 -69.87 -8.11 31.07
C ALA A 82 -68.43 -8.37 31.35
N PRO A 83 -67.74 -9.23 30.52
CA PRO A 83 -66.33 -9.55 30.71
C PRO A 83 -65.45 -8.45 30.20
N ALA A 84 -64.35 -8.19 30.92
CA ALA A 84 -63.19 -7.41 30.48
C ALA A 84 -62.58 -7.98 29.20
N PRO A 85 -61.77 -7.21 28.38
CA PRO A 85 -61.27 -7.65 27.11
C PRO A 85 -60.48 -8.96 27.24
N CYS A 86 -60.85 -9.97 26.46
CA CYS A 86 -60.34 -11.36 26.51
C CYS A 86 -58.83 -11.38 26.30
N CYS A 87 -58.06 -11.60 27.39
CA CYS A 87 -56.66 -11.95 27.34
C CYS A 87 -56.52 -13.36 26.78
N LEU A 88 -55.92 -13.53 25.61
CA LEU A 88 -55.53 -14.85 25.07
C LEU A 88 -54.65 -15.59 26.09
N SER A 89 -55.03 -16.81 26.45
CA SER A 89 -54.22 -17.60 27.37
C SER A 89 -52.97 -18.20 26.63
N THR A 90 -51.90 -18.46 27.37
CA THR A 90 -50.68 -19.10 26.83
C THR A 90 -50.98 -20.47 26.19
N LEU A 91 -52.00 -21.19 26.68
CA LEU A 91 -52.41 -22.49 26.14
C LEU A 91 -53.07 -22.33 24.75
N ASP A 92 -53.91 -21.32 24.54
CA ASP A 92 -54.58 -21.08 23.25
C ASP A 92 -53.56 -20.73 22.16
N VAL A 93 -52.50 -19.95 22.55
CA VAL A 93 -51.41 -19.59 21.62
C VAL A 93 -50.59 -20.84 21.27
N LEU A 94 -50.28 -21.69 22.23
CA LEU A 94 -49.54 -22.94 21.98
C LEU A 94 -50.33 -23.91 21.08
N GLU A 95 -51.63 -24.10 21.32
CA GLU A 95 -52.47 -24.90 20.47
C GLU A 95 -52.55 -24.38 19.03
N THR A 96 -52.65 -23.07 18.87
CA THR A 96 -52.67 -22.41 17.58
C THR A 96 -51.33 -22.57 16.83
N LEU A 97 -50.20 -22.43 17.51
CA LEU A 97 -48.88 -22.68 16.93
C LEU A 97 -48.70 -24.16 16.52
N GLU A 98 -49.23 -25.13 17.30
CA GLU A 98 -49.16 -26.54 16.95
C GLU A 98 -50.05 -26.87 15.70
N ARG A 99 -51.23 -26.25 15.57
CA ARG A 99 -52.05 -26.33 14.35
C ARG A 99 -51.37 -25.75 13.14
N LEU A 100 -50.62 -24.65 13.32
CA LEU A 100 -49.85 -23.98 12.27
C LEU A 100 -48.49 -24.62 11.96
N ARG A 101 -48.12 -25.74 12.56
CA ARG A 101 -46.82 -26.41 12.43
C ARG A 101 -46.45 -26.72 10.98
N GLN A 102 -47.44 -27.00 10.14
CA GLN A 102 -47.24 -27.31 8.70
C GLN A 102 -47.04 -26.03 7.85
N HIS A 103 -47.32 -24.84 8.39
CA HIS A 103 -47.29 -23.55 7.68
C HIS A 103 -46.42 -22.55 8.43
N PRO A 104 -45.05 -22.66 8.32
CA PRO A 104 -44.14 -21.92 9.15
C PRO A 104 -44.18 -20.41 8.94
N SER A 105 -44.51 -19.93 7.74
CA SER A 105 -44.71 -18.52 7.43
C SER A 105 -45.91 -17.92 8.17
N HIS A 106 -47.00 -18.69 8.27
CA HIS A 106 -48.19 -18.29 8.99
C HIS A 106 -47.99 -18.35 10.50
N ALA A 107 -47.26 -19.37 11.00
CA ALA A 107 -46.90 -19.47 12.40
C ALA A 107 -46.04 -18.31 12.85
N LEU A 108 -45.06 -17.88 12.00
CA LEU A 108 -44.21 -16.73 12.29
C LEU A 108 -45.00 -15.40 12.23
N SER A 109 -45.88 -15.25 11.23
CA SER A 109 -46.74 -14.05 11.11
C SER A 109 -47.67 -13.91 12.32
N PHE A 110 -48.29 -15.01 12.76
CA PHE A 110 -49.14 -15.04 13.94
C PHE A 110 -48.33 -14.68 15.19
N PHE A 111 -47.14 -15.28 15.36
CA PHE A 111 -46.27 -15.01 16.50
C PHE A 111 -45.83 -13.52 16.55
N THR A 112 -45.41 -12.96 15.43
CA THR A 112 -45.00 -11.54 15.34
C THR A 112 -46.15 -10.57 15.51
N HIS A 113 -47.37 -10.91 15.07
CA HIS A 113 -48.56 -10.11 15.32
C HIS A 113 -48.88 -10.02 16.79
N LEU A 114 -48.85 -11.14 17.53
CA LEU A 114 -49.02 -11.14 18.99
C LEU A 114 -47.92 -10.39 19.74
N GLN A 115 -46.71 -10.37 19.20
CA GLN A 115 -45.57 -9.62 19.75
C GLN A 115 -45.76 -8.11 19.71
N HIS A 116 -46.50 -7.58 18.71
CA HIS A 116 -46.86 -6.16 18.58
C HIS A 116 -48.15 -5.81 19.34
N ASN A 117 -48.87 -6.79 19.86
CA ASN A 117 -50.10 -6.56 20.63
C ASN A 117 -49.77 -6.45 22.12
N SER A 118 -50.00 -5.30 22.71
CA SER A 118 -49.70 -5.04 24.14
C SER A 118 -50.50 -5.91 25.13
N ALA A 119 -51.52 -6.64 24.67
CA ALA A 119 -52.36 -7.49 25.50
C ALA A 119 -51.77 -8.89 25.79
N PHE A 120 -50.70 -9.32 25.10
CA PHE A 120 -50.08 -10.64 25.28
C PHE A 120 -48.58 -10.55 25.40
N THR A 121 -48.00 -11.15 26.43
CA THR A 121 -46.55 -11.31 26.59
C THR A 121 -46.14 -12.74 26.32
N HIS A 122 -45.23 -12.93 25.35
CA HIS A 122 -44.75 -14.26 25.02
C HIS A 122 -43.99 -14.89 26.19
N THR A 123 -44.33 -16.10 26.52
CA THR A 123 -43.72 -16.91 27.57
C THR A 123 -42.59 -17.79 26.99
N LEU A 124 -41.79 -18.40 27.85
CA LEU A 124 -40.75 -19.37 27.50
C LEU A 124 -41.26 -20.49 26.59
N SER A 125 -42.46 -20.99 26.86
CA SER A 125 -43.09 -22.08 26.12
C SER A 125 -43.49 -21.65 24.70
N THR A 126 -43.98 -20.43 24.50
CA THR A 126 -44.35 -19.92 23.16
C THR A 126 -43.11 -19.66 22.29
N TYR A 127 -42.03 -19.16 22.86
CA TYR A 127 -40.74 -19.05 22.16
C TYR A 127 -40.17 -20.42 21.80
N ALA A 128 -40.25 -21.40 22.71
CA ALA A 128 -39.81 -22.77 22.41
C ALA A 128 -40.62 -23.41 21.27
N ALA A 129 -41.92 -23.18 21.22
CA ALA A 129 -42.78 -23.69 20.16
C ALA A 129 -42.43 -23.11 18.77
N ILE A 130 -42.28 -21.80 18.65
CA ILE A 130 -41.92 -21.18 17.38
C ILE A 130 -40.51 -21.54 16.92
N ILE A 131 -39.53 -21.65 17.84
CA ILE A 131 -38.16 -22.09 17.50
C ILE A 131 -38.19 -23.53 16.96
N LYS A 132 -39.01 -24.43 17.56
CA LYS A 132 -39.17 -25.80 17.04
C LYS A 132 -39.71 -25.82 15.61
N ILE A 133 -40.75 -25.03 15.32
CA ILE A 133 -41.34 -24.93 13.96
C ILE A 133 -40.31 -24.42 12.97
N LEU A 134 -39.62 -23.30 13.26
CA LEU A 134 -38.63 -22.68 12.38
C LEU A 134 -37.44 -23.61 12.15
N SER A 135 -36.98 -24.32 13.18
CA SER A 135 -35.87 -25.30 13.10
C SER A 135 -36.25 -26.51 12.26
N PHE A 136 -37.48 -26.99 12.37
CA PHE A 136 -38.00 -28.10 11.57
C PHE A 136 -37.92 -27.75 10.08
N TRP A 137 -38.37 -26.58 9.68
CA TRP A 137 -38.44 -26.15 8.30
C TRP A 137 -37.13 -25.50 7.79
N ASN A 138 -36.04 -25.55 8.56
CA ASN A 138 -34.71 -24.98 8.19
C ASN A 138 -34.71 -23.49 7.83
N LEU A 139 -35.55 -22.70 8.51
CA LEU A 139 -35.66 -21.26 8.27
C LEU A 139 -34.61 -20.50 9.10
N ASN A 140 -33.33 -20.68 8.75
CA ASN A 140 -32.19 -20.16 9.54
C ASN A 140 -32.19 -18.63 9.64
N ARG A 141 -32.59 -17.90 8.56
CA ARG A 141 -32.66 -16.41 8.61
C ARG A 141 -33.68 -15.93 9.65
N ASN A 142 -34.82 -16.60 9.76
CA ASN A 142 -35.87 -16.24 10.68
C ASN A 142 -35.49 -16.62 12.12
N LEU A 143 -34.78 -17.72 12.32
CA LEU A 143 -34.17 -18.09 13.61
C LEU A 143 -33.12 -17.06 14.06
N ASP A 144 -32.20 -16.64 13.17
CA ASP A 144 -31.20 -15.61 13.46
C ASP A 144 -31.88 -14.28 13.87
N SER A 145 -32.95 -13.88 13.16
CA SER A 145 -33.72 -12.66 13.48
C SER A 145 -34.40 -12.78 14.85
N LEU A 146 -35.00 -13.92 15.15
CA LEU A 146 -35.69 -14.17 16.41
C LEU A 146 -34.69 -14.16 17.60
N PHE A 147 -33.54 -14.83 17.45
CA PHE A 147 -32.51 -14.84 18.49
C PHE A 147 -31.89 -13.47 18.68
N ARG A 148 -31.64 -12.72 17.57
CA ARG A 148 -31.16 -11.35 17.64
C ARG A 148 -32.14 -10.48 18.43
N TYR A 149 -33.42 -10.56 18.13
CA TYR A 149 -34.45 -9.85 18.87
C TYR A 149 -34.43 -10.20 20.36
N LEU A 150 -34.42 -11.51 20.72
CA LEU A 150 -34.40 -11.97 22.11
C LEU A 150 -33.18 -11.48 22.91
N ILE A 151 -32.01 -11.42 22.25
CA ILE A 151 -30.76 -10.99 22.87
C ILE A 151 -30.72 -9.46 23.04
N THR A 152 -31.30 -8.69 22.11
CA THR A 152 -31.27 -7.22 22.12
C THR A 152 -32.46 -6.58 22.82
N LEU A 153 -33.43 -7.38 23.33
CA LEU A 153 -34.65 -6.89 23.99
C LEU A 153 -34.30 -6.12 25.27
N SER A 154 -34.84 -4.92 25.38
CA SER A 154 -34.73 -4.08 26.56
C SER A 154 -36.13 -3.60 27.01
N PRO A 155 -36.65 -4.00 28.21
CA PRO A 155 -36.00 -4.83 29.24
C PRO A 155 -35.78 -6.30 28.78
N PRO A 156 -34.83 -7.04 29.41
CA PRO A 156 -34.59 -8.44 29.07
C PRO A 156 -35.83 -9.29 29.28
N PRO A 157 -36.00 -10.40 28.53
CA PRO A 157 -37.15 -11.28 28.71
C PRO A 157 -37.24 -11.82 30.15
N PRO A 158 -38.42 -12.08 30.67
CA PRO A 158 -38.63 -12.48 32.07
C PRO A 158 -38.07 -13.88 32.41
N PHE A 159 -37.32 -14.48 31.50
CA PHE A 159 -36.64 -15.77 31.64
C PHE A 159 -35.22 -15.71 31.13
N HIS A 160 -34.32 -16.46 31.74
CA HIS A 160 -32.95 -16.59 31.25
C HIS A 160 -32.93 -17.46 29.99
N LEU A 161 -32.18 -17.03 28.96
CA LEU A 161 -32.09 -17.74 27.68
C LEU A 161 -31.69 -19.21 27.81
N LEU A 162 -30.94 -19.57 28.87
CA LEU A 162 -30.61 -20.95 29.19
C LEU A 162 -31.86 -21.79 29.54
N HIS A 163 -32.90 -21.22 30.19
CA HIS A 163 -34.13 -21.90 30.46
C HIS A 163 -34.93 -22.20 29.19
N LEU A 164 -34.86 -21.35 28.16
CA LEU A 164 -35.45 -21.58 26.85
C LEU A 164 -34.88 -22.85 26.18
N PHE A 165 -33.58 -23.02 26.25
CA PHE A 165 -32.95 -24.22 25.75
C PHE A 165 -33.24 -25.45 26.65
N HIS A 166 -33.39 -25.26 27.95
CA HIS A 166 -33.86 -26.30 28.84
C HIS A 166 -35.25 -26.81 28.42
N ALA A 167 -36.19 -25.93 28.15
CA ALA A 167 -37.53 -26.31 27.67
C ALA A 167 -37.47 -27.02 26.30
N LEU A 168 -36.61 -26.54 25.40
CA LEU A 168 -36.34 -27.22 24.13
C LEU A 168 -35.79 -28.63 24.33
N PHE A 169 -34.92 -28.87 25.33
CA PHE A 169 -34.36 -30.18 25.65
C PHE A 169 -35.33 -31.13 26.31
N HIS A 170 -36.18 -30.64 27.18
CA HIS A 170 -37.11 -31.49 27.93
C HIS A 170 -38.13 -32.21 27.03
N ASP A 171 -38.58 -31.51 25.98
CA ASP A 171 -39.56 -32.05 25.02
C ASP A 171 -38.95 -32.97 23.94
N PHE A 172 -37.60 -33.04 23.86
CA PHE A 172 -36.90 -33.79 22.81
C PHE A 172 -36.44 -35.21 23.22
N ASN A 173 -36.92 -35.77 24.30
CA ASN A 173 -36.54 -37.11 24.75
C ASN A 173 -36.91 -38.26 23.80
N HIS A 174 -37.44 -37.99 22.61
CA HIS A 174 -37.72 -38.99 21.57
C HIS A 174 -36.68 -38.97 20.46
N ALA A 175 -36.09 -40.12 20.15
CA ALA A 175 -34.88 -40.38 19.34
C ALA A 175 -34.83 -39.83 17.93
N HIS A 176 -35.90 -39.30 17.35
CA HIS A 176 -35.92 -38.79 15.97
C HIS A 176 -35.74 -37.28 15.78
N ASN A 177 -35.64 -36.49 16.86
CA ASN A 177 -35.72 -35.04 16.76
C ASN A 177 -34.37 -34.26 16.95
N HIS A 178 -33.25 -34.96 17.08
CA HIS A 178 -31.95 -34.32 17.35
C HIS A 178 -31.49 -33.33 16.27
N ARG A 179 -31.79 -33.56 14.99
CA ARG A 179 -31.36 -32.68 13.88
C ARG A 179 -31.91 -31.25 13.97
N TYR A 180 -33.12 -31.06 14.46
CA TYR A 180 -33.75 -29.75 14.54
C TYR A 180 -33.16 -28.91 15.70
N LEU A 181 -32.81 -29.57 16.78
CA LEU A 181 -32.20 -28.98 17.94
C LEU A 181 -30.81 -28.42 17.57
N PHE A 182 -30.01 -29.16 16.82
CA PHE A 182 -28.71 -28.67 16.34
C PHE A 182 -28.81 -27.43 15.47
N ARG A 183 -29.87 -27.29 14.67
CA ARG A 183 -30.10 -26.06 13.88
C ARG A 183 -30.41 -24.84 14.73
N ALA A 184 -31.30 -24.99 15.72
CA ALA A 184 -31.57 -23.91 16.67
C ALA A 184 -30.32 -23.51 17.44
N PHE A 185 -29.52 -24.49 17.79
CA PHE A 185 -28.24 -24.36 18.45
C PHE A 185 -27.23 -23.60 17.64
N HIS A 186 -27.02 -24.01 16.39
CA HIS A 186 -26.14 -23.35 15.46
C HIS A 186 -26.56 -21.89 15.21
N ALA A 187 -27.86 -21.64 14.99
CA ALA A 187 -28.40 -20.32 14.81
C ALA A 187 -28.16 -19.42 16.01
N PHE A 188 -28.35 -19.94 17.24
CA PHE A 188 -28.10 -19.19 18.47
C PHE A 188 -26.63 -18.81 18.64
N VAL A 189 -25.71 -19.80 18.50
CA VAL A 189 -24.27 -19.53 18.60
C VAL A 189 -23.83 -18.54 17.51
N LYS A 190 -24.33 -18.68 16.29
CA LYS A 190 -24.06 -17.75 15.20
C LYS A 190 -24.53 -16.34 15.53
N THR A 191 -25.71 -16.18 16.12
CA THR A 191 -26.24 -14.88 16.52
C THR A 191 -25.43 -14.26 17.67
N CYS A 192 -25.07 -15.02 18.71
CA CYS A 192 -24.19 -14.55 19.78
C CYS A 192 -22.86 -14.06 19.24
N VAL A 193 -22.24 -14.82 18.35
CA VAL A 193 -20.96 -14.46 17.70
C VAL A 193 -21.12 -13.19 16.84
N SER A 194 -22.23 -13.06 16.10
CA SER A 194 -22.49 -11.85 15.28
C SER A 194 -22.69 -10.57 16.12
N LEU A 195 -23.05 -10.74 17.40
CA LEU A 195 -23.20 -9.66 18.40
C LEU A 195 -21.95 -9.51 19.30
N ASN A 196 -20.85 -10.18 18.99
CA ASN A 196 -19.60 -10.22 19.75
C ASN A 196 -19.75 -10.75 21.20
N MET A 197 -20.80 -11.53 21.48
CA MET A 197 -21.08 -12.12 22.80
C MET A 197 -20.46 -13.51 22.93
N PHE A 198 -19.12 -13.58 22.86
CA PHE A 198 -18.37 -14.85 22.82
C PHE A 198 -18.51 -15.67 24.10
N ASP A 199 -18.54 -15.01 25.28
CA ASP A 199 -18.66 -15.71 26.55
C ASP A 199 -19.97 -16.52 26.64
N GLN A 200 -21.07 -15.90 26.24
CA GLN A 200 -22.37 -16.58 26.20
C GLN A 200 -22.41 -17.76 25.22
N ALA A 201 -21.73 -17.61 24.06
CA ALA A 201 -21.61 -18.70 23.08
C ALA A 201 -20.79 -19.87 23.66
N ILE A 202 -19.70 -19.61 24.37
CA ILE A 202 -18.85 -20.62 25.01
C ILE A 202 -19.59 -21.29 26.14
N ASP A 203 -20.19 -20.55 27.07
CA ASP A 203 -20.97 -21.08 28.21
C ASP A 203 -22.10 -21.98 27.71
N PHE A 204 -22.72 -21.58 26.64
CA PHE A 204 -23.78 -22.36 26.02
C PHE A 204 -23.31 -23.69 25.44
N LEU A 205 -22.13 -23.74 24.82
CA LEU A 205 -21.52 -25.00 24.34
C LEU A 205 -21.26 -25.97 25.54
N PHE A 206 -20.74 -25.46 26.65
CA PHE A 206 -20.50 -26.31 27.84
C PHE A 206 -21.78 -26.75 28.54
N LEU A 207 -22.81 -25.90 28.57
CA LEU A 207 -24.12 -26.28 29.13
C LEU A 207 -24.75 -27.46 28.36
N THR A 208 -24.71 -27.42 27.01
CA THR A 208 -25.27 -28.48 26.20
C THR A 208 -24.53 -29.79 26.43
N ARG A 209 -23.20 -29.73 26.56
CA ARG A 209 -22.38 -30.89 26.88
C ARG A 209 -22.75 -31.50 28.26
N ARG A 210 -22.94 -30.69 29.30
CA ARG A 210 -23.38 -31.15 30.63
C ARG A 210 -24.72 -31.90 30.57
N ARG A 211 -25.52 -31.66 29.54
CA ARG A 211 -26.80 -32.37 29.27
C ARG A 211 -26.66 -33.59 28.36
N GLY A 212 -25.45 -34.04 28.04
CA GLY A 212 -25.20 -35.22 27.22
C GLY A 212 -25.27 -34.98 25.71
N ILE A 213 -25.46 -33.73 25.27
CA ILE A 213 -25.51 -33.37 23.85
C ILE A 213 -24.13 -32.90 23.41
N LEU A 214 -23.55 -33.62 22.44
CA LEU A 214 -22.28 -33.20 21.81
C LEU A 214 -22.55 -32.02 20.86
N PRO A 215 -21.81 -30.91 20.98
CA PRO A 215 -21.89 -29.84 20.01
C PRO A 215 -21.51 -30.33 18.60
N ASP A 216 -22.19 -29.81 17.59
CA ASP A 216 -21.84 -30.09 16.19
C ASP A 216 -20.49 -29.51 15.84
N VAL A 217 -19.67 -30.29 15.10
CA VAL A 217 -18.32 -29.88 14.66
C VAL A 217 -18.35 -28.56 13.85
N LEU A 218 -19.39 -28.37 13.03
CA LEU A 218 -19.53 -27.12 12.25
C LEU A 218 -19.73 -25.90 13.14
N THR A 219 -20.57 -26.04 14.17
CA THR A 219 -20.81 -24.94 15.14
C THR A 219 -19.55 -24.61 15.94
N CYS A 220 -18.81 -25.64 16.39
CA CYS A 220 -17.54 -25.44 17.08
C CYS A 220 -16.49 -24.77 16.18
N ASN A 221 -16.33 -25.25 14.96
CA ASN A 221 -15.40 -24.66 13.99
C ASN A 221 -15.74 -23.22 13.67
N PHE A 222 -17.04 -22.89 13.54
CA PHE A 222 -17.48 -21.51 13.34
C PHE A 222 -17.08 -20.62 14.51
N LEU A 223 -17.35 -21.04 15.75
CA LEU A 223 -16.97 -20.28 16.95
C LEU A 223 -15.45 -20.13 17.07
N PHE A 224 -14.68 -21.22 16.90
CA PHE A 224 -13.21 -21.18 16.98
C PHE A 224 -12.63 -20.23 15.94
N ASN A 225 -13.07 -20.32 14.70
CA ASN A 225 -12.56 -19.44 13.63
C ASN A 225 -12.85 -17.96 13.95
N ARG A 226 -14.05 -17.64 14.42
CA ARG A 226 -14.43 -16.28 14.81
C ARG A 226 -13.64 -15.75 16.02
N LEU A 227 -13.42 -16.57 17.05
CA LEU A 227 -12.55 -16.21 18.17
C LEU A 227 -11.13 -15.90 17.69
N VAL A 228 -10.57 -16.73 16.80
CA VAL A 228 -9.25 -16.51 16.20
C VAL A 228 -9.22 -15.24 15.35
N GLU A 229 -10.27 -14.97 14.56
CA GLU A 229 -10.36 -13.75 13.75
C GLU A 229 -10.39 -12.47 14.59
N HIS A 230 -11.11 -12.48 15.72
CA HIS A 230 -11.22 -11.33 16.65
C HIS A 230 -10.05 -11.22 17.64
N GLY A 231 -8.99 -11.97 17.46
CA GLY A 231 -7.80 -11.91 18.32
C GLY A 231 -7.92 -12.59 19.67
N GLN A 232 -9.05 -13.29 19.97
CA GLN A 232 -9.25 -14.03 21.23
C GLN A 232 -8.69 -15.45 21.13
N VAL A 233 -7.42 -15.57 20.75
CA VAL A 233 -6.79 -16.83 20.40
C VAL A 233 -6.67 -17.78 21.58
N ASP A 234 -6.25 -17.27 22.75
CA ASP A 234 -6.12 -18.07 23.98
C ASP A 234 -7.45 -18.71 24.39
N ARG A 235 -8.55 -17.98 24.26
CA ARG A 235 -9.89 -18.47 24.52
C ARG A 235 -10.32 -19.57 23.55
N ALA A 236 -9.97 -19.44 22.27
CA ALA A 236 -10.26 -20.45 21.26
C ALA A 236 -9.54 -21.76 21.56
N LEU A 237 -8.25 -21.69 21.89
CA LEU A 237 -7.44 -22.86 22.25
C LEU A 237 -7.91 -23.49 23.56
N ALA A 238 -8.17 -22.69 24.60
CA ALA A 238 -8.68 -23.21 25.87
C ALA A 238 -10.03 -23.92 25.72
N THR A 239 -10.94 -23.34 24.91
CA THR A 239 -12.25 -23.95 24.61
C THR A 239 -12.10 -25.25 23.83
N PHE A 240 -11.20 -25.28 22.82
CA PHE A 240 -10.89 -26.48 22.07
C PHE A 240 -10.37 -27.60 22.98
N GLU A 241 -9.36 -27.35 23.80
CA GLU A 241 -8.78 -28.33 24.71
C GLU A 241 -9.80 -28.87 25.72
N GLN A 242 -10.64 -28.00 26.27
CA GLN A 242 -11.70 -28.42 27.20
C GLN A 242 -12.74 -29.29 26.48
N LEU A 243 -13.21 -28.93 25.30
CA LEU A 243 -14.15 -29.71 24.54
C LEU A 243 -13.58 -31.08 24.15
N LYS A 244 -12.30 -31.16 23.81
CA LYS A 244 -11.58 -32.41 23.51
C LYS A 244 -11.56 -33.34 24.70
N ARG A 245 -11.25 -32.83 25.91
CA ARG A 245 -11.35 -33.61 27.18
C ARG A 245 -12.76 -34.13 27.43
N PHE A 246 -13.76 -33.45 26.94
CA PHE A 246 -15.15 -33.88 27.04
C PHE A 246 -15.61 -34.79 25.91
N GLY A 247 -14.71 -35.30 25.05
CA GLY A 247 -15.02 -36.27 24.00
C GLY A 247 -15.48 -35.65 22.68
N PHE A 248 -15.21 -34.35 22.45
CA PHE A 248 -15.33 -33.74 21.12
C PHE A 248 -14.31 -34.38 20.17
N ARG A 249 -14.76 -34.78 18.98
CA ARG A 249 -13.88 -35.34 17.93
C ARG A 249 -13.61 -34.29 16.88
N PRO A 250 -12.41 -33.69 16.88
CA PRO A 250 -12.03 -32.72 15.86
C PRO A 250 -11.96 -33.37 14.47
N ASN A 251 -12.23 -32.59 13.44
CA ASN A 251 -11.94 -32.97 12.05
C ASN A 251 -10.73 -32.17 11.52
N CYS A 252 -10.29 -32.46 10.28
CA CYS A 252 -9.15 -31.76 9.67
C CYS A 252 -9.33 -30.23 9.64
N TYR A 253 -10.54 -29.71 9.44
CA TYR A 253 -10.82 -28.27 9.50
C TYR A 253 -10.65 -27.69 10.92
N THR A 254 -11.03 -28.45 11.94
CA THR A 254 -10.81 -28.03 13.34
C THR A 254 -9.32 -27.85 13.60
N TYR A 255 -8.51 -28.82 13.20
CA TYR A 255 -7.06 -28.77 13.35
C TYR A 255 -6.42 -27.64 12.53
N ALA A 256 -6.89 -27.36 11.31
CA ALA A 256 -6.43 -26.21 10.54
C ALA A 256 -6.69 -24.87 11.28
N ILE A 257 -7.84 -24.72 11.95
CA ILE A 257 -8.13 -23.54 12.78
C ILE A 257 -7.18 -23.46 14.00
N VAL A 258 -6.89 -24.60 14.62
CA VAL A 258 -5.95 -24.67 15.76
C VAL A 258 -4.53 -24.32 15.32
N ILE A 259 -4.05 -24.81 14.18
CA ILE A 259 -2.77 -24.45 13.58
C ILE A 259 -2.72 -22.93 13.32
N LYS A 260 -3.76 -22.37 12.70
CA LYS A 260 -3.88 -20.92 12.48
C LYS A 260 -3.85 -20.13 13.80
N ALA A 261 -4.46 -20.68 14.87
CA ALA A 261 -4.47 -20.06 16.19
C ALA A 261 -3.05 -19.99 16.80
N PHE A 262 -2.29 -21.09 16.80
CA PHE A 262 -0.92 -21.11 17.30
C PHE A 262 0.00 -20.16 16.50
N CYS A 263 -0.14 -20.14 15.17
CA CYS A 263 0.62 -19.20 14.34
C CYS A 263 0.31 -17.73 14.67
N LYS A 264 -0.92 -17.39 15.00
CA LYS A 264 -1.29 -16.03 15.44
C LYS A 264 -0.69 -15.64 16.80
N LEU A 265 -0.43 -16.62 17.68
CA LEU A 265 0.31 -16.40 18.93
C LEU A 265 1.83 -16.29 18.71
N GLY A 266 2.31 -16.56 17.50
CA GLY A 266 3.74 -16.59 17.20
C GLY A 266 4.45 -17.88 17.65
N ASP A 267 3.69 -18.90 18.05
CA ASP A 267 4.23 -20.23 18.36
C ASP A 267 4.18 -21.11 17.11
N PHE A 268 5.34 -21.35 16.52
CA PHE A 268 5.48 -22.16 15.31
C PHE A 268 5.89 -23.60 15.59
N THR A 269 6.12 -23.96 16.85
CA THR A 269 6.49 -25.32 17.26
C THR A 269 5.27 -26.18 17.53
N GLN A 270 4.24 -25.62 18.17
CA GLN A 270 3.00 -26.31 18.49
C GLN A 270 2.24 -26.86 17.25
N PRO A 271 2.17 -26.15 16.11
CA PRO A 271 1.60 -26.70 14.89
C PRO A 271 2.19 -28.05 14.46
N LEU A 272 3.49 -28.29 14.70
CA LEU A 272 4.12 -29.55 14.36
C LEU A 272 3.60 -30.69 15.25
N SER A 273 3.42 -30.44 16.54
CA SER A 273 2.80 -31.42 17.45
C SER A 273 1.34 -31.69 17.11
N VAL A 274 0.63 -30.71 16.55
CA VAL A 274 -0.74 -30.91 16.05
C VAL A 274 -0.77 -31.85 14.83
N PHE A 275 0.20 -31.76 13.92
CA PHE A 275 0.34 -32.71 12.81
C PHE A 275 0.62 -34.13 13.31
N GLU A 276 1.52 -34.31 14.29
CA GLU A 276 1.77 -35.58 14.92
C GLU A 276 0.52 -36.17 15.60
N GLU A 277 -0.25 -35.35 16.28
CA GLU A 277 -1.53 -35.75 16.86
C GLU A 277 -2.54 -36.19 15.80
N MET A 278 -2.65 -35.49 14.68
CA MET A 278 -3.53 -35.90 13.58
C MET A 278 -3.15 -37.27 13.03
N GLU A 279 -1.85 -37.56 12.87
CA GLU A 279 -1.34 -38.84 12.41
C GLU A 279 -1.65 -39.97 13.41
N THR A 280 -1.44 -39.72 14.71
CA THR A 280 -1.76 -40.71 15.76
C THR A 280 -3.25 -41.06 15.83
N LEU A 281 -4.12 -40.12 15.46
CA LEU A 281 -5.57 -40.32 15.38
C LEU A 281 -6.03 -40.93 14.04
N GLY A 282 -5.09 -41.21 13.13
CA GLY A 282 -5.39 -41.72 11.78
C GLY A 282 -6.08 -40.70 10.85
N LEU A 283 -5.99 -39.41 11.17
CA LEU A 283 -6.49 -38.32 10.34
C LEU A 283 -5.38 -37.87 9.40
N THR A 284 -5.55 -38.07 8.10
CA THR A 284 -4.61 -37.53 7.11
C THR A 284 -4.76 -36.02 7.01
N PRO A 285 -3.69 -35.25 7.23
CA PRO A 285 -3.75 -33.78 7.07
C PRO A 285 -4.14 -33.40 5.64
N HIS A 286 -5.12 -32.55 5.49
CA HIS A 286 -5.58 -32.04 4.21
C HIS A 286 -4.76 -30.80 3.79
N SER A 287 -4.79 -30.42 2.50
CA SER A 287 -4.11 -29.24 1.97
C SER A 287 -4.29 -27.97 2.84
N TYR A 288 -5.48 -27.78 3.41
CA TYR A 288 -5.78 -26.67 4.30
C TYR A 288 -4.93 -26.61 5.59
N CYS A 289 -4.51 -27.74 6.13
CA CYS A 289 -3.67 -27.76 7.33
C CYS A 289 -2.27 -27.25 7.01
N TYR A 290 -1.68 -27.75 5.92
CA TYR A 290 -0.37 -27.32 5.44
C TYR A 290 -0.38 -25.85 5.05
N ALA A 291 -1.39 -25.44 4.31
CA ALA A 291 -1.57 -24.06 3.89
C ALA A 291 -1.77 -23.10 5.08
N ALA A 292 -2.49 -23.49 6.12
CA ALA A 292 -2.67 -22.69 7.33
C ALA A 292 -1.35 -22.45 8.08
N TYR A 293 -0.47 -23.45 8.11
CA TYR A 293 0.85 -23.33 8.73
C TYR A 293 1.77 -22.41 7.93
N ILE A 294 1.85 -22.62 6.61
CA ILE A 294 2.64 -21.80 5.69
C ILE A 294 2.16 -20.33 5.73
N ASP A 295 0.84 -20.12 5.64
CA ASP A 295 0.23 -18.78 5.73
C ASP A 295 0.53 -18.10 7.06
N GLY A 296 0.52 -18.88 8.15
CA GLY A 296 0.88 -18.39 9.47
C GLY A 296 2.33 -17.91 9.58
N LEU A 297 3.27 -18.63 8.99
CA LEU A 297 4.69 -18.22 8.92
C LEU A 297 4.86 -16.93 8.10
N CYS A 298 4.24 -16.88 6.90
CA CYS A 298 4.34 -15.74 5.99
C CYS A 298 3.69 -14.46 6.57
N ASN A 299 2.57 -14.57 7.27
CA ASN A 299 1.92 -13.43 7.91
C ASN A 299 2.72 -12.87 9.11
N ASN A 300 3.67 -13.63 9.65
CA ASN A 300 4.58 -13.19 10.71
C ASN A 300 5.98 -12.81 10.20
N HIS A 301 6.09 -12.36 8.97
CA HIS A 301 7.35 -11.93 8.33
C HIS A 301 8.46 -12.99 8.33
N ARG A 302 8.09 -14.27 8.15
CA ARG A 302 9.01 -15.40 8.04
C ARG A 302 8.79 -16.13 6.71
N SER A 303 8.73 -15.40 5.62
CA SER A 303 8.40 -15.96 4.29
C SER A 303 9.49 -16.89 3.77
N ASP A 304 10.76 -16.65 4.12
CA ASP A 304 11.87 -17.56 3.78
C ASP A 304 11.62 -18.95 4.38
N LEU A 305 11.31 -19.00 5.70
CA LEU A 305 10.98 -20.26 6.38
C LEU A 305 9.67 -20.87 5.84
N GLY A 306 8.69 -20.04 5.49
CA GLY A 306 7.45 -20.49 4.85
C GLY A 306 7.70 -21.22 3.52
N TYR A 307 8.64 -20.73 2.72
CA TYR A 307 9.04 -21.36 1.47
C TYR A 307 9.84 -22.65 1.69
N GLU A 308 10.77 -22.67 2.65
CA GLU A 308 11.50 -23.89 3.03
C GLU A 308 10.54 -25.00 3.49
N VAL A 309 9.55 -24.66 4.32
CA VAL A 309 8.52 -25.58 4.80
C VAL A 309 7.65 -26.09 3.64
N LEU A 310 7.25 -25.21 2.72
CA LEU A 310 6.52 -25.59 1.51
C LEU A 310 7.32 -26.62 0.69
N GLN A 311 8.61 -26.36 0.49
CA GLN A 311 9.50 -27.29 -0.21
C GLN A 311 9.67 -28.62 0.54
N ALA A 312 9.75 -28.60 1.88
CA ALA A 312 9.86 -29.82 2.70
C ALA A 312 8.57 -30.66 2.60
N PHE A 313 7.41 -30.04 2.71
CA PHE A 313 6.11 -30.73 2.54
C PHE A 313 5.96 -31.31 1.14
N ARG A 314 6.42 -30.60 0.11
CA ARG A 314 6.42 -31.11 -1.27
C ARG A 314 7.29 -32.37 -1.39
N LYS A 315 8.51 -32.37 -0.84
CA LYS A 315 9.39 -33.54 -0.84
C LYS A 315 8.76 -34.73 -0.11
N GLY A 316 7.93 -34.47 0.91
CA GLY A 316 7.13 -35.46 1.63
C GLY A 316 5.84 -35.88 0.92
N ASN A 317 5.61 -35.48 -0.33
CA ASN A 317 4.39 -35.73 -1.10
C ASN A 317 3.08 -35.25 -0.42
N ALA A 318 3.16 -34.20 0.39
CA ALA A 318 1.96 -33.57 0.96
C ALA A 318 1.07 -32.96 -0.12
N PRO A 319 -0.26 -33.02 0.04
CA PRO A 319 -1.21 -32.43 -0.93
C PRO A 319 -1.19 -30.90 -0.81
N LEU A 320 -0.29 -30.24 -1.55
CA LEU A 320 -0.19 -28.78 -1.62
C LEU A 320 -1.08 -28.25 -2.76
N ASP A 321 -1.72 -27.14 -2.51
CA ASP A 321 -2.59 -26.46 -3.47
C ASP A 321 -2.09 -25.07 -3.85
N VAL A 322 -2.78 -24.42 -4.77
CA VAL A 322 -2.51 -23.05 -5.21
C VAL A 322 -2.48 -22.07 -4.02
N TYR A 323 -3.30 -22.29 -3.01
CA TYR A 323 -3.40 -21.43 -1.84
C TYR A 323 -2.10 -21.40 -1.02
N ALA A 324 -1.43 -22.53 -0.85
CA ALA A 324 -0.15 -22.59 -0.14
C ALA A 324 0.95 -21.74 -0.84
N TYR A 325 1.05 -21.85 -2.16
CA TYR A 325 1.97 -21.03 -2.96
C TYR A 325 1.58 -19.54 -2.92
N THR A 326 0.28 -19.24 -3.01
CA THR A 326 -0.22 -17.86 -2.90
C THR A 326 0.17 -17.23 -1.56
N ALA A 327 0.11 -17.99 -0.47
CA ALA A 327 0.51 -17.51 0.85
C ALA A 327 1.99 -17.10 0.90
N VAL A 328 2.88 -17.91 0.31
CA VAL A 328 4.32 -17.60 0.24
C VAL A 328 4.59 -16.39 -0.66
N VAL A 329 3.99 -16.36 -1.86
CA VAL A 329 4.12 -15.21 -2.78
C VAL A 329 3.66 -13.93 -2.11
N ARG A 330 2.50 -13.94 -1.45
CA ARG A 330 1.99 -12.79 -0.70
C ARG A 330 2.91 -12.38 0.44
N GLY A 331 3.47 -13.35 1.17
CA GLY A 331 4.43 -13.11 2.22
C GLY A 331 5.66 -12.36 1.72
N PHE A 332 6.32 -12.86 0.68
CA PHE A 332 7.47 -12.19 0.07
C PHE A 332 7.12 -10.81 -0.51
N CYS A 333 5.93 -10.65 -1.12
CA CYS A 333 5.46 -9.34 -1.57
C CYS A 333 5.27 -8.35 -0.42
N ASN A 334 4.79 -8.82 0.76
CA ASN A 334 4.65 -7.97 1.94
C ASN A 334 6.01 -7.58 2.55
N GLU A 335 6.99 -8.47 2.44
CA GLU A 335 8.39 -8.22 2.85
C GLU A 335 9.20 -7.46 1.78
N LEU A 336 8.58 -7.08 0.66
CA LEU A 336 9.19 -6.40 -0.50
C LEU A 336 10.32 -7.19 -1.19
N LYS A 337 10.39 -8.52 -0.97
CA LYS A 337 11.31 -9.46 -1.62
C LYS A 337 10.70 -9.98 -2.92
N LEU A 338 10.62 -9.12 -3.94
CA LEU A 338 9.87 -9.41 -5.17
C LEU A 338 10.54 -10.45 -6.08
N ASP A 339 11.86 -10.55 -6.04
CA ASP A 339 12.60 -11.54 -6.83
C ASP A 339 12.36 -12.96 -6.28
N ASP A 340 12.29 -13.09 -4.95
CA ASP A 340 11.94 -14.36 -4.30
C ASP A 340 10.46 -14.71 -4.56
N ALA A 341 9.55 -13.72 -4.50
CA ALA A 341 8.15 -13.94 -4.86
C ALA A 341 7.99 -14.44 -6.31
N GLN A 342 8.76 -13.88 -7.25
CA GLN A 342 8.77 -14.33 -8.64
C GLN A 342 9.33 -15.76 -8.77
N THR A 343 10.37 -16.10 -8.02
CA THR A 343 10.95 -17.45 -8.00
C THR A 343 9.93 -18.50 -7.53
N VAL A 344 9.12 -18.17 -6.51
CA VAL A 344 8.04 -19.04 -6.03
C VAL A 344 6.92 -19.19 -7.05
N PHE A 345 6.59 -18.10 -7.75
CA PHE A 345 5.61 -18.12 -8.84
C PHE A 345 6.06 -19.04 -9.98
N ASP A 346 7.32 -18.92 -10.41
CA ASP A 346 7.89 -19.77 -11.45
C ASP A 346 8.01 -21.25 -11.00
N ASP A 347 8.29 -21.50 -9.70
CA ASP A 347 8.28 -22.85 -9.13
C ASP A 347 6.86 -23.48 -9.16
N MET A 348 5.85 -22.70 -8.81
CA MET A 348 4.45 -23.10 -8.89
C MET A 348 4.08 -23.54 -10.32
N GLU A 349 4.46 -22.79 -11.33
CA GLU A 349 4.21 -23.13 -12.73
C GLU A 349 4.95 -24.40 -13.17
N ARG A 350 6.21 -24.56 -12.75
CA ARG A 350 7.01 -25.78 -12.99
C ARG A 350 6.37 -27.03 -12.39
N GLN A 351 5.57 -26.88 -11.32
CA GLN A 351 4.80 -27.98 -10.72
C GLN A 351 3.48 -28.27 -11.45
N GLY A 352 3.18 -27.54 -12.52
CA GLY A 352 1.94 -27.71 -13.28
C GLY A 352 0.70 -27.11 -12.59
N LEU A 353 0.88 -26.31 -11.52
CA LEU A 353 -0.21 -25.59 -10.89
C LEU A 353 -0.51 -24.31 -11.68
N VAL A 354 -1.78 -24.14 -12.06
CA VAL A 354 -2.20 -22.95 -12.81
C VAL A 354 -2.42 -21.78 -11.85
N PRO A 355 -1.68 -20.67 -12.03
CA PRO A 355 -1.86 -19.48 -11.22
C PRO A 355 -3.27 -18.91 -11.34
N ASP A 356 -3.90 -18.63 -10.22
CA ASP A 356 -5.22 -18.04 -10.15
C ASP A 356 -5.16 -16.49 -10.01
N VAL A 357 -6.32 -15.86 -9.96
CA VAL A 357 -6.44 -14.40 -9.79
C VAL A 357 -5.78 -13.90 -8.50
N TYR A 358 -5.71 -14.72 -7.45
CA TYR A 358 -5.15 -14.31 -6.15
C TYR A 358 -3.63 -14.24 -6.17
N VAL A 359 -2.97 -15.18 -6.86
CA VAL A 359 -1.50 -15.17 -7.04
C VAL A 359 -1.09 -13.94 -7.85
N TYR A 360 -1.75 -13.69 -8.99
CA TYR A 360 -1.50 -12.50 -9.80
C TYR A 360 -1.76 -11.22 -9.02
N SER A 361 -2.86 -11.16 -8.26
CA SER A 361 -3.19 -10.01 -7.42
C SER A 361 -2.11 -9.72 -6.38
N ALA A 362 -1.55 -10.76 -5.75
CA ALA A 362 -0.47 -10.60 -4.77
C ALA A 362 0.81 -10.04 -5.40
N LEU A 363 1.23 -10.57 -6.55
CA LEU A 363 2.41 -10.09 -7.28
C LEU A 363 2.23 -8.66 -7.80
N ILE A 364 1.10 -8.37 -8.45
CA ILE A 364 0.79 -7.03 -8.97
C ILE A 364 0.78 -6.02 -7.83
N HIS A 365 0.15 -6.34 -6.70
CA HIS A 365 0.18 -5.49 -5.51
C HIS A 365 1.60 -5.25 -4.98
N GLY A 366 2.44 -6.30 -4.92
CA GLY A 366 3.84 -6.18 -4.52
C GLY A 366 4.63 -5.25 -5.43
N TYR A 367 4.53 -5.41 -6.76
CA TYR A 367 5.20 -4.52 -7.72
C TYR A 367 4.63 -3.09 -7.70
N CYS A 368 3.32 -2.91 -7.47
CA CYS A 368 2.73 -1.59 -7.29
C CYS A 368 3.27 -0.89 -6.04
N LYS A 369 3.44 -1.59 -4.91
CA LYS A 369 4.05 -1.04 -3.68
C LYS A 369 5.49 -0.55 -3.87
N THR A 370 6.24 -1.15 -4.77
CA THR A 370 7.61 -0.73 -5.10
C THR A 370 7.66 0.24 -6.29
N HIS A 371 6.52 0.77 -6.71
CA HIS A 371 6.37 1.67 -7.86
C HIS A 371 6.92 1.10 -9.18
N ASN A 372 7.01 -0.22 -9.30
CA ASN A 372 7.44 -0.90 -10.53
C ASN A 372 6.23 -1.20 -11.44
N LEU A 373 5.65 -0.13 -11.97
CA LEU A 373 4.44 -0.19 -12.80
C LEU A 373 4.63 -1.07 -14.06
N LEU A 374 5.82 -1.06 -14.67
CA LEU A 374 6.09 -1.83 -15.89
C LEU A 374 5.94 -3.34 -15.65
N LYS A 375 6.52 -3.86 -14.56
CA LYS A 375 6.36 -5.28 -14.20
C LYS A 375 4.92 -5.61 -13.77
N ALA A 376 4.24 -4.71 -13.05
CA ALA A 376 2.84 -4.89 -12.67
C ALA A 376 1.92 -5.02 -13.90
N LEU A 377 2.10 -4.14 -14.91
CA LEU A 377 1.34 -4.21 -16.17
C LEU A 377 1.71 -5.43 -17.02
N ALA A 378 2.98 -5.84 -17.06
CA ALA A 378 3.40 -7.06 -17.74
C ALA A 378 2.71 -8.31 -17.17
N LEU A 379 2.65 -8.42 -15.83
CA LEU A 379 1.94 -9.51 -15.14
C LEU A 379 0.42 -9.46 -15.37
N HIS A 380 -0.17 -8.26 -15.38
CA HIS A 380 -1.58 -8.10 -15.71
C HIS A 380 -1.90 -8.56 -17.13
N ASN A 381 -1.07 -8.20 -18.11
CA ASN A 381 -1.21 -8.67 -19.49
C ASN A 381 -1.00 -10.18 -19.62
N GLN A 382 -0.02 -10.75 -18.88
CA GLN A 382 0.19 -12.19 -18.81
C GLN A 382 -1.04 -12.92 -18.26
N MET A 383 -1.64 -12.40 -17.18
CA MET A 383 -2.86 -12.92 -16.58
C MET A 383 -4.02 -12.97 -17.60
N ILE A 384 -4.24 -11.86 -18.33
CA ILE A 384 -5.30 -11.78 -19.34
C ILE A 384 -5.02 -12.74 -20.51
N SER A 385 -3.78 -12.82 -21.00
CA SER A 385 -3.40 -13.70 -22.10
C SER A 385 -3.61 -15.19 -21.77
N ARG A 386 -3.55 -15.53 -20.49
CA ARG A 386 -3.85 -16.90 -19.98
C ARG A 386 -5.33 -17.13 -19.70
N GLY A 387 -6.20 -16.19 -20.03
CA GLY A 387 -7.65 -16.30 -19.85
C GLY A 387 -8.13 -16.11 -18.41
N VAL A 388 -7.26 -15.66 -17.50
CA VAL A 388 -7.65 -15.32 -16.12
C VAL A 388 -8.29 -13.93 -16.11
N LYS A 389 -9.56 -13.86 -15.68
CA LYS A 389 -10.30 -12.58 -15.66
C LYS A 389 -9.76 -11.64 -14.61
N THR A 390 -9.55 -10.38 -15.00
CA THR A 390 -9.21 -9.32 -14.04
C THR A 390 -10.39 -8.98 -13.13
N ASN A 391 -10.10 -8.41 -11.96
CA ASN A 391 -11.12 -7.96 -11.01
C ASN A 391 -10.87 -6.51 -10.58
N CYS A 392 -11.87 -5.89 -9.93
CA CYS A 392 -11.77 -4.52 -9.44
C CYS A 392 -10.59 -4.28 -8.50
N VAL A 393 -10.18 -5.28 -7.72
CA VAL A 393 -9.06 -5.16 -6.75
C VAL A 393 -7.72 -4.95 -7.47
N ILE A 394 -7.43 -5.74 -8.52
CA ILE A 394 -6.21 -5.61 -9.32
C ILE A 394 -6.17 -4.24 -10.00
N VAL A 395 -7.29 -3.82 -10.57
CA VAL A 395 -7.43 -2.50 -11.18
C VAL A 395 -7.18 -1.39 -10.16
N SER A 396 -7.76 -1.48 -8.97
CA SER A 396 -7.55 -0.50 -7.90
C SER A 396 -6.07 -0.42 -7.47
N TYR A 397 -5.32 -1.54 -7.44
CA TYR A 397 -3.88 -1.51 -7.17
C TYR A 397 -3.10 -0.77 -8.26
N ILE A 398 -3.42 -0.98 -9.53
CA ILE A 398 -2.76 -0.32 -10.65
C ILE A 398 -3.10 1.18 -10.66
N LEU A 399 -4.38 1.54 -10.50
CA LEU A 399 -4.80 2.94 -10.42
C LEU A 399 -4.16 3.67 -9.24
N HIS A 400 -4.07 3.03 -8.07
CA HIS A 400 -3.41 3.59 -6.90
C HIS A 400 -1.91 3.83 -7.15
N CYS A 401 -1.23 2.86 -7.76
CA CYS A 401 0.18 3.00 -8.13
C CYS A 401 0.40 4.17 -9.08
N LEU A 402 -0.45 4.33 -10.10
CA LEU A 402 -0.42 5.49 -11.01
C LEU A 402 -0.59 6.80 -10.25
N GLY A 403 -1.54 6.85 -9.31
CA GLY A 403 -1.80 8.02 -8.46
C GLY A 403 -0.62 8.40 -7.55
N GLU A 404 0.03 7.40 -6.93
CA GLU A 404 1.23 7.60 -6.11
C GLU A 404 2.45 8.06 -6.92
N MET A 405 2.56 7.62 -8.18
CA MET A 405 3.58 8.10 -9.11
C MET A 405 3.29 9.51 -9.66
N GLY A 406 2.17 10.13 -9.29
CA GLY A 406 1.76 11.45 -9.74
C GLY A 406 1.18 11.48 -11.16
N MET A 407 0.86 10.32 -11.73
CA MET A 407 0.28 10.17 -13.09
C MET A 407 -1.27 10.31 -13.01
N THR A 408 -1.72 11.45 -12.55
CA THR A 408 -3.14 11.69 -12.24
C THR A 408 -4.04 11.72 -13.47
N LEU A 409 -3.53 12.17 -14.62
CA LEU A 409 -4.27 12.15 -15.89
C LEU A 409 -4.53 10.71 -16.33
N GLU A 410 -3.50 9.88 -16.27
CA GLU A 410 -3.57 8.46 -16.64
C GLU A 410 -4.55 7.69 -15.74
N VAL A 411 -4.65 8.04 -14.45
CA VAL A 411 -5.66 7.46 -13.53
C VAL A 411 -7.08 7.73 -14.04
N VAL A 412 -7.37 8.98 -14.42
CA VAL A 412 -8.71 9.38 -14.88
C VAL A 412 -9.05 8.74 -16.22
N ASP A 413 -8.09 8.72 -17.15
CA ASP A 413 -8.28 8.15 -18.49
C ASP A 413 -8.49 6.63 -18.43
N GLN A 414 -7.67 5.92 -17.64
CA GLN A 414 -7.82 4.48 -17.42
C GLN A 414 -9.15 4.12 -16.75
N PHE A 415 -9.57 4.92 -15.78
CA PHE A 415 -10.87 4.70 -15.13
C PHE A 415 -12.04 4.83 -16.11
N LYS A 416 -12.03 5.87 -16.97
CA LYS A 416 -13.06 6.09 -17.99
C LYS A 416 -13.11 4.93 -18.97
N GLU A 417 -11.95 4.49 -19.45
CA GLU A 417 -11.83 3.38 -20.39
C GLU A 417 -12.37 2.06 -19.81
N LEU A 418 -12.02 1.76 -18.56
CA LEU A 418 -12.51 0.58 -17.84
C LEU A 418 -14.03 0.63 -17.64
N LYS A 419 -14.58 1.81 -17.36
CA LYS A 419 -16.02 2.01 -17.24
C LYS A 419 -16.73 1.82 -18.59
N GLU A 420 -16.20 2.39 -19.67
CA GLU A 420 -16.74 2.22 -21.03
C GLU A 420 -16.69 0.77 -21.51
N SER A 421 -15.69 -0.01 -21.03
CA SER A 421 -15.61 -1.44 -21.29
C SER A 421 -16.66 -2.29 -20.53
N GLY A 422 -17.49 -1.65 -19.69
CA GLY A 422 -18.53 -2.31 -18.90
C GLY A 422 -18.02 -3.02 -17.64
N MET A 423 -16.80 -2.72 -17.18
CA MET A 423 -16.27 -3.28 -15.96
C MET A 423 -16.96 -2.68 -14.73
N PHE A 424 -17.36 -3.53 -13.77
CA PHE A 424 -17.85 -3.06 -12.48
C PHE A 424 -16.68 -2.51 -11.65
N LEU A 425 -16.72 -1.22 -11.35
CA LEU A 425 -15.74 -0.53 -10.52
C LEU A 425 -16.31 -0.36 -9.11
N ASP A 426 -15.48 -0.58 -8.11
CA ASP A 426 -15.86 -0.53 -6.71
C ASP A 426 -15.64 0.84 -6.06
N ARG A 427 -16.04 0.99 -4.80
CA ARG A 427 -15.85 2.23 -4.01
C ARG A 427 -14.40 2.70 -3.98
N VAL A 428 -13.44 1.74 -3.96
CA VAL A 428 -12.01 2.07 -3.87
C VAL A 428 -11.53 2.73 -5.15
N ALA A 429 -11.92 2.18 -6.31
CA ALA A 429 -11.59 2.75 -7.62
C ALA A 429 -12.13 4.19 -7.77
N TYR A 430 -13.38 4.45 -7.36
CA TYR A 430 -13.96 5.81 -7.36
C TYR A 430 -13.16 6.75 -6.45
N ASN A 431 -12.79 6.32 -5.24
CA ASN A 431 -12.01 7.16 -4.32
C ASN A 431 -10.64 7.55 -4.89
N ILE A 432 -9.95 6.62 -5.58
CA ILE A 432 -8.67 6.89 -6.23
C ILE A 432 -8.82 7.97 -7.33
N VAL A 433 -9.90 7.90 -8.10
CA VAL A 433 -10.17 8.89 -9.15
C VAL A 433 -10.57 10.23 -8.54
N PHE A 434 -11.36 10.27 -7.47
CA PHE A 434 -11.65 11.49 -6.74
C PHE A 434 -10.37 12.17 -6.25
N ASP A 435 -9.46 11.39 -5.64
CA ASP A 435 -8.17 11.91 -5.18
C ASP A 435 -7.32 12.45 -6.34
N ALA A 436 -7.29 11.75 -7.48
CA ALA A 436 -6.59 12.20 -8.67
C ALA A 436 -7.20 13.51 -9.24
N LEU A 437 -8.52 13.61 -9.36
CA LEU A 437 -9.21 14.82 -9.82
C LEU A 437 -9.01 16.00 -8.85
N CYS A 438 -9.10 15.76 -7.55
CA CYS A 438 -8.82 16.76 -6.51
C CYS A 438 -7.38 17.28 -6.58
N LYS A 439 -6.39 16.42 -6.77
CA LYS A 439 -4.97 16.81 -6.95
C LYS A 439 -4.73 17.60 -8.24
N MET A 440 -5.55 17.39 -9.28
CA MET A 440 -5.51 18.17 -10.51
C MET A 440 -6.27 19.51 -10.42
N GLY A 441 -6.89 19.79 -9.29
CA GLY A 441 -7.73 20.98 -9.13
C GLY A 441 -9.07 20.89 -9.89
N LYS A 442 -9.57 19.70 -10.20
CA LYS A 442 -10.84 19.48 -10.94
C LYS A 442 -11.90 18.87 -10.03
N VAL A 443 -12.19 19.53 -8.90
CA VAL A 443 -13.14 19.00 -7.90
C VAL A 443 -14.57 18.92 -8.47
N GLU A 444 -14.97 19.83 -9.36
CA GLU A 444 -16.26 19.80 -10.01
C GLU A 444 -16.49 18.49 -10.78
N ASN A 445 -15.48 18.03 -11.51
CA ASN A 445 -15.56 16.73 -12.21
C ASN A 445 -15.65 15.54 -11.21
N ALA A 446 -15.03 15.67 -10.03
CA ALA A 446 -15.18 14.65 -8.99
C ALA A 446 -16.64 14.62 -8.45
N ILE A 447 -17.30 15.76 -8.33
CA ILE A 447 -18.71 15.85 -7.94
C ILE A 447 -19.63 15.24 -9.00
N GLU A 448 -19.38 15.50 -10.31
CA GLU A 448 -20.14 14.83 -11.39
C GLU A 448 -20.01 13.29 -11.28
N MET A 449 -18.83 12.79 -10.92
CA MET A 449 -18.63 11.36 -10.72
C MET A 449 -19.32 10.82 -9.45
N VAL A 450 -19.63 11.65 -8.46
CA VAL A 450 -20.47 11.25 -7.31
C VAL A 450 -21.91 10.90 -7.78
N GLU A 451 -22.46 11.67 -8.69
CA GLU A 451 -23.80 11.38 -9.27
C GLU A 451 -23.77 10.07 -10.08
N ASP A 452 -22.67 9.85 -10.79
CA ASP A 452 -22.43 8.60 -11.51
C ASP A 452 -22.34 7.39 -10.56
N MET A 453 -21.61 7.52 -9.47
CA MET A 453 -21.49 6.51 -8.42
C MET A 453 -22.87 6.18 -7.81
N LYS A 454 -23.68 7.21 -7.52
CA LYS A 454 -25.05 7.04 -7.02
C LYS A 454 -25.96 6.35 -8.06
N SER A 455 -25.80 6.68 -9.35
CA SER A 455 -26.57 6.05 -10.44
C SER A 455 -26.27 4.54 -10.55
N ASN A 456 -25.03 4.14 -10.27
CA ASN A 456 -24.60 2.74 -10.21
C ASN A 456 -24.95 2.04 -8.88
N ARG A 457 -25.73 2.69 -7.98
CA ARG A 457 -26.12 2.18 -6.66
C ARG A 457 -24.95 1.87 -5.73
N ILE A 458 -23.89 2.64 -5.86
CA ILE A 458 -22.74 2.58 -4.97
C ILE A 458 -22.88 3.79 -4.02
N ASP A 459 -23.07 3.51 -2.72
CA ASP A 459 -23.21 4.57 -1.71
C ASP A 459 -21.85 5.16 -1.36
N LEU A 460 -21.79 6.48 -1.15
CA LEU A 460 -20.58 7.11 -0.60
C LEU A 460 -20.28 6.58 0.81
N ASP A 461 -19.04 6.66 1.19
CA ASP A 461 -18.58 6.39 2.55
C ASP A 461 -17.76 7.57 3.10
N ILE A 462 -17.33 7.46 4.33
CA ILE A 462 -16.53 8.50 5.03
C ILE A 462 -15.29 8.91 4.21
N LYS A 463 -14.64 7.95 3.55
CA LYS A 463 -13.41 8.20 2.76
C LYS A 463 -13.69 9.10 1.56
N HIS A 464 -14.81 8.87 0.85
CA HIS A 464 -15.19 9.68 -0.30
C HIS A 464 -15.43 11.14 0.11
N TYR A 465 -16.21 11.36 1.18
CA TYR A 465 -16.41 12.71 1.73
C TYR A 465 -15.10 13.36 2.14
N THR A 466 -14.23 12.64 2.85
CA THR A 466 -12.92 13.16 3.29
C THR A 466 -12.03 13.54 2.10
N THR A 467 -12.04 12.74 1.02
CA THR A 467 -11.27 13.04 -0.20
C THR A 467 -11.80 14.29 -0.91
N LEU A 468 -13.12 14.45 -1.03
CA LEU A 468 -13.73 15.65 -1.63
C LEU A 468 -13.50 16.91 -0.78
N ILE A 469 -13.61 16.81 0.55
CA ILE A 469 -13.27 17.89 1.48
C ILE A 469 -11.80 18.31 1.28
N ASN A 470 -10.88 17.34 1.16
CA ASN A 470 -9.47 17.63 0.88
C ASN A 470 -9.30 18.34 -0.47
N GLY A 471 -10.04 17.93 -1.49
CA GLY A 471 -10.04 18.56 -2.82
C GLY A 471 -10.42 20.04 -2.76
N TYR A 472 -11.50 20.39 -2.09
CA TYR A 472 -11.91 21.79 -1.87
C TYR A 472 -10.89 22.56 -1.04
N CYS A 473 -10.31 21.95 0.01
CA CYS A 473 -9.25 22.57 0.80
C CYS A 473 -7.96 22.84 0.00
N LEU A 474 -7.68 22.03 -1.03
CA LEU A 474 -6.54 22.26 -1.94
C LEU A 474 -6.78 23.41 -2.91
N GLN A 475 -8.02 23.74 -3.22
CA GLN A 475 -8.42 24.83 -4.09
C GLN A 475 -8.70 26.15 -3.35
N ASP A 476 -8.47 26.21 -2.03
CA ASP A 476 -8.83 27.35 -1.17
C ASP A 476 -10.34 27.61 -1.06
N ASP A 477 -11.17 26.64 -1.42
CA ASP A 477 -12.61 26.72 -1.33
C ASP A 477 -13.11 26.11 -0.01
N LEU A 478 -12.88 26.85 1.07
CA LEU A 478 -13.26 26.40 2.40
C LEU A 478 -14.79 26.37 2.58
N VAL A 479 -15.54 27.21 1.86
CA VAL A 479 -17.00 27.25 1.96
C VAL A 479 -17.61 25.92 1.52
N ASN A 480 -17.21 25.44 0.35
CA ASN A 480 -17.68 24.15 -0.16
C ASN A 480 -17.09 22.96 0.63
N ALA A 481 -15.87 23.09 1.17
CA ALA A 481 -15.30 22.07 2.08
C ALA A 481 -16.16 21.88 3.34
N PHE A 482 -16.61 22.98 3.98
CA PHE A 482 -17.50 22.90 5.14
C PHE A 482 -18.92 22.47 4.77
N SER A 483 -19.43 22.87 3.61
CA SER A 483 -20.74 22.39 3.09
C SER A 483 -20.73 20.86 2.93
N MET A 484 -19.66 20.31 2.35
CA MET A 484 -19.49 18.85 2.18
C MET A 484 -19.34 18.12 3.54
N PHE A 485 -18.69 18.77 4.50
CA PHE A 485 -18.58 18.25 5.87
C PHE A 485 -19.93 18.19 6.59
N GLU A 486 -20.79 19.19 6.41
CA GLU A 486 -22.15 19.17 6.98
C GLU A 486 -23.03 18.13 6.25
N GLU A 487 -22.96 18.04 4.90
CA GLU A 487 -23.66 16.99 4.13
C GLU A 487 -23.29 15.59 4.61
N MET A 488 -22.02 15.35 4.91
CA MET A 488 -21.54 14.09 5.50
C MET A 488 -22.29 13.75 6.80
N LYS A 489 -22.49 14.74 7.68
CA LYS A 489 -23.19 14.56 8.97
C LYS A 489 -24.70 14.34 8.75
N GLU A 490 -25.32 15.09 7.85
CA GLU A 490 -26.75 14.96 7.51
C GLU A 490 -27.06 13.57 6.96
N ASN A 491 -26.13 12.98 6.20
CA ASN A 491 -26.24 11.61 5.71
C ASN A 491 -25.93 10.53 6.79
N GLY A 492 -25.76 10.95 8.04
CA GLY A 492 -25.59 10.05 9.21
C GLY A 492 -24.17 9.52 9.41
N PHE A 493 -23.18 10.01 8.68
CA PHE A 493 -21.78 9.66 8.88
C PHE A 493 -21.15 10.52 9.98
N LYS A 494 -20.55 9.87 10.98
CA LYS A 494 -19.78 10.58 12.01
C LYS A 494 -18.37 10.85 11.48
N PRO A 495 -17.93 12.14 11.44
CA PRO A 495 -16.56 12.47 11.05
C PRO A 495 -15.54 11.77 11.94
N ASP A 496 -14.51 11.22 11.34
CA ASP A 496 -13.40 10.59 12.04
C ASP A 496 -12.21 11.55 12.21
N VAL A 497 -11.17 11.11 12.92
CA VAL A 497 -9.95 11.89 13.13
C VAL A 497 -9.33 12.34 11.79
N VAL A 498 -9.43 11.53 10.74
CA VAL A 498 -8.85 11.85 9.43
C VAL A 498 -9.57 13.01 8.77
N THR A 499 -10.91 13.03 8.84
CA THR A 499 -11.73 14.12 8.31
C THR A 499 -11.40 15.46 8.99
N TYR A 500 -11.29 15.46 10.33
CA TYR A 500 -10.88 16.66 11.07
C TYR A 500 -9.45 17.10 10.73
N ASN A 501 -8.51 16.16 10.58
CA ASN A 501 -7.14 16.45 10.19
C ASN A 501 -7.05 17.14 8.83
N VAL A 502 -7.85 16.69 7.86
CA VAL A 502 -7.90 17.26 6.51
C VAL A 502 -8.42 18.71 6.56
N LEU A 503 -9.51 18.95 7.32
CA LEU A 503 -10.05 20.32 7.50
C LEU A 503 -9.03 21.22 8.23
N ALA A 504 -8.40 20.75 9.31
CA ALA A 504 -7.41 21.51 10.04
C ALA A 504 -6.20 21.86 9.17
N ALA A 505 -5.72 20.92 8.37
CA ALA A 505 -4.63 21.16 7.41
C ALA A 505 -5.05 22.14 6.29
N GLY A 506 -6.28 22.03 5.79
CA GLY A 506 -6.86 22.93 4.82
C GLY A 506 -6.94 24.38 5.35
N LEU A 507 -7.54 24.57 6.52
CA LEU A 507 -7.61 25.86 7.21
C LEU A 507 -6.22 26.44 7.44
N SER A 508 -5.28 25.65 7.94
CA SER A 508 -3.93 26.11 8.24
C SER A 508 -3.18 26.55 6.98
N ARG A 509 -3.28 25.79 5.89
CA ARG A 509 -2.64 26.08 4.60
C ARG A 509 -3.16 27.39 4.01
N ASN A 510 -4.48 27.59 4.09
CA ASN A 510 -5.16 28.75 3.51
C ASN A 510 -5.13 29.97 4.46
N GLY A 511 -4.36 29.91 5.52
CA GLY A 511 -4.09 31.06 6.37
C GLY A 511 -5.03 31.28 7.53
N HIS A 512 -5.94 30.35 7.79
CA HIS A 512 -6.92 30.39 8.86
C HIS A 512 -6.48 29.59 10.09
N ALA A 513 -5.27 29.88 10.59
CA ALA A 513 -4.65 29.15 11.70
C ALA A 513 -5.50 29.18 12.98
N HIS A 514 -6.12 30.33 13.28
CA HIS A 514 -6.94 30.48 14.47
C HIS A 514 -8.21 29.59 14.40
N GLU A 515 -8.81 29.48 13.22
CA GLU A 515 -9.95 28.59 12.98
C GLU A 515 -9.55 27.12 13.04
N ALA A 516 -8.32 26.78 12.58
CA ALA A 516 -7.80 25.43 12.69
C ALA A 516 -7.62 25.00 14.16
N VAL A 517 -7.19 25.91 15.03
CA VAL A 517 -7.08 25.63 16.47
C VAL A 517 -8.47 25.50 17.10
N LYS A 518 -9.43 26.37 16.78
CA LYS A 518 -10.82 26.23 17.26
C LYS A 518 -11.49 24.92 16.79
N LEU A 519 -11.09 24.41 15.63
CA LEU A 519 -11.57 23.12 15.14
C LEU A 519 -11.13 21.96 16.05
N LEU A 520 -9.99 22.08 16.73
CA LEU A 520 -9.55 21.08 17.74
C LEU A 520 -10.50 21.03 18.93
N ASP A 521 -10.86 22.20 19.49
CA ASP A 521 -11.81 22.31 20.59
C ASP A 521 -13.17 21.71 20.19
N PHE A 522 -13.59 21.99 18.95
CA PHE A 522 -14.83 21.43 18.41
C PHE A 522 -14.73 19.89 18.26
N MET A 523 -13.61 19.38 17.74
CA MET A 523 -13.35 17.94 17.59
C MET A 523 -13.45 17.23 18.95
N GLU A 524 -12.87 17.79 20.01
CA GLU A 524 -12.94 17.25 21.37
C GLU A 524 -14.38 17.27 21.93
N SER A 525 -15.14 18.34 21.67
CA SER A 525 -16.53 18.44 22.07
C SER A 525 -17.42 17.36 21.45
N GLN A 526 -17.03 16.87 20.25
CA GLN A 526 -17.71 15.75 19.57
C GLN A 526 -17.21 14.37 20.05
N GLY A 527 -16.33 14.33 21.06
CA GLY A 527 -15.76 13.10 21.61
C GLY A 527 -14.64 12.48 20.79
N VAL A 528 -14.10 13.18 19.79
CA VAL A 528 -12.97 12.75 18.96
C VAL A 528 -11.71 13.47 19.47
N LYS A 529 -10.77 12.72 20.04
CA LYS A 529 -9.54 13.31 20.59
C LYS A 529 -8.51 13.60 19.47
N PRO A 530 -7.89 14.80 19.45
CA PRO A 530 -6.75 15.08 18.60
C PRO A 530 -5.61 14.10 18.86
N ASN A 531 -4.90 13.74 17.83
CA ASN A 531 -3.72 12.87 17.93
C ASN A 531 -2.46 13.62 17.46
N PRO A 532 -1.25 13.10 17.67
CA PRO A 532 -0.02 13.76 17.21
C PRO A 532 -0.02 14.09 15.71
N THR A 533 -0.73 13.29 14.90
CA THR A 533 -0.90 13.56 13.47
C THR A 533 -1.74 14.81 13.20
N THR A 534 -2.73 15.11 14.05
CA THR A 534 -3.54 16.35 13.96
C THR A 534 -2.65 17.58 14.11
N HIS A 535 -1.85 17.62 15.17
CA HIS A 535 -0.91 18.73 15.43
C HIS A 535 0.15 18.84 14.34
N LYS A 536 0.66 17.71 13.86
CA LYS A 536 1.58 17.65 12.72
C LYS A 536 0.98 18.32 11.49
N MET A 537 -0.27 17.97 11.12
CA MET A 537 -0.92 18.50 9.92
C MET A 537 -1.19 20.01 10.00
N ILE A 538 -1.48 20.54 11.17
CA ILE A 538 -1.60 21.99 11.39
C ILE A 538 -0.26 22.67 11.13
N ILE A 539 0.84 22.15 11.69
CA ILE A 539 2.18 22.71 11.49
C ILE A 539 2.58 22.63 10.01
N GLU A 540 2.38 21.48 9.37
CA GLU A 540 2.68 21.31 7.94
C GLU A 540 1.82 22.24 7.07
N GLY A 541 0.54 22.42 7.41
CA GLY A 541 -0.37 23.34 6.74
C GLY A 541 0.12 24.81 6.86
N LEU A 542 0.44 25.26 8.06
CA LEU A 542 0.97 26.62 8.30
C LEU A 542 2.30 26.87 7.57
N CYS A 543 3.21 25.88 7.59
CA CYS A 543 4.49 26.00 6.89
C CYS A 543 4.32 26.07 5.37
N SER A 544 3.44 25.22 4.81
CA SER A 544 3.15 25.23 3.37
C SER A 544 2.41 26.48 2.90
N GLY A 545 1.62 27.11 3.78
CA GLY A 545 1.01 28.43 3.57
C GLY A 545 1.97 29.62 3.77
N GLY A 546 3.26 29.38 4.00
CA GLY A 546 4.27 30.42 4.23
C GLY A 546 4.24 31.07 5.62
N LYS A 547 3.40 30.60 6.54
CA LYS A 547 3.20 31.17 7.88
C LYS A 547 4.05 30.50 8.96
N VAL A 548 5.36 30.43 8.72
CA VAL A 548 6.30 29.68 9.59
C VAL A 548 6.37 30.25 11.01
N LEU A 549 6.17 31.56 11.20
CA LEU A 549 6.15 32.18 12.53
C LEU A 549 4.93 31.76 13.35
N GLU A 550 3.77 31.63 12.71
CA GLU A 550 2.55 31.10 13.36
C GLU A 550 2.72 29.62 13.71
N ALA A 551 3.35 28.84 12.82
CA ALA A 551 3.72 27.45 13.08
C ALA A 551 4.67 27.30 14.27
N GLU A 552 5.66 28.19 14.39
CA GLU A 552 6.61 28.24 15.52
C GLU A 552 5.88 28.58 16.84
N ALA A 553 4.98 29.56 16.82
CA ALA A 553 4.18 29.91 17.99
C ALA A 553 3.29 28.74 18.45
N TYR A 554 2.63 28.10 17.50
CA TYR A 554 1.81 26.92 17.78
C TYR A 554 2.66 25.73 18.27
N PHE A 555 3.81 25.45 17.64
CA PHE A 555 4.75 24.43 18.10
C PHE A 555 5.20 24.67 19.53
N ASN A 556 5.50 25.93 19.89
CA ASN A 556 5.95 26.27 21.25
C ASN A 556 4.83 26.17 22.30
N SER A 557 3.56 26.37 21.92
CA SER A 557 2.42 26.26 22.84
C SER A 557 2.05 24.81 23.21
N LEU A 558 2.50 23.82 22.43
CA LEU A 558 2.25 22.41 22.73
C LEU A 558 3.07 21.93 23.94
N GLU A 559 2.41 21.34 24.94
CA GLU A 559 3.06 20.76 26.13
C GLU A 559 3.80 19.48 25.76
N ASP A 560 3.10 18.53 25.12
CA ASP A 560 3.66 17.25 24.68
C ASP A 560 4.02 17.29 23.19
N LYS A 561 5.29 17.09 22.85
CA LYS A 561 5.80 17.09 21.49
C LYS A 561 6.31 15.72 21.11
N SER A 562 5.57 15.04 20.23
CA SER A 562 6.01 13.76 19.64
C SER A 562 7.10 13.98 18.57
N ILE A 563 7.81 12.91 18.23
CA ILE A 563 8.81 12.88 17.15
C ILE A 563 8.22 13.39 15.83
N GLU A 564 6.93 13.15 15.58
CA GLU A 564 6.23 13.60 14.38
C GLU A 564 6.07 15.10 14.31
N ILE A 565 5.77 15.74 15.44
CA ILE A 565 5.62 17.19 15.57
C ILE A 565 6.97 17.89 15.38
N TYR A 566 8.04 17.35 16.00
CA TYR A 566 9.40 17.84 15.80
C TYR A 566 9.83 17.72 14.33
N SER A 567 9.56 16.57 13.70
CA SER A 567 9.88 16.30 12.30
C SER A 567 9.14 17.23 11.33
N ALA A 568 7.88 17.57 11.62
CA ALA A 568 7.07 18.51 10.84
C ALA A 568 7.66 19.92 10.90
N MET A 569 8.01 20.38 12.11
CA MET A 569 8.60 21.72 12.29
C MET A 569 9.99 21.83 11.64
N MET A 570 10.83 20.79 11.76
CA MET A 570 12.11 20.72 11.04
C MET A 570 11.93 20.84 9.53
N ASN A 571 10.95 20.10 8.97
CA ASN A 571 10.63 20.17 7.54
C ASN A 571 10.16 21.56 7.11
N GLY A 572 9.32 22.21 7.92
CA GLY A 572 8.83 23.56 7.69
C GLY A 572 9.96 24.61 7.67
N TYR A 573 10.87 24.55 8.64
CA TYR A 573 12.06 25.41 8.63
C TYR A 573 12.98 25.16 7.43
N CYS A 574 13.12 23.88 7.00
CA CYS A 574 13.88 23.56 5.80
C CYS A 574 13.24 24.13 4.52
N GLU A 575 11.92 24.19 4.43
CA GLU A 575 11.19 24.77 3.30
C GLU A 575 11.34 26.30 3.26
N ALA A 576 11.32 26.94 4.43
CA ALA A 576 11.49 28.37 4.58
C ALA A 576 12.96 28.86 4.55
N ASP A 577 13.90 27.96 4.24
CA ASP A 577 15.36 28.24 4.28
C ASP A 577 15.90 28.71 5.65
N LEU A 578 15.17 28.49 6.74
CA LEU A 578 15.58 28.79 8.11
C LEU A 578 16.37 27.61 8.72
N ILE A 579 17.50 27.30 8.08
CA ILE A 579 18.29 26.09 8.37
C ILE A 579 18.80 26.04 9.80
N GLU A 580 19.22 27.18 10.36
CA GLU A 580 19.74 27.29 11.74
C GLU A 580 18.68 26.83 12.77
N LYS A 581 17.44 27.30 12.61
CA LYS A 581 16.32 26.90 13.47
C LYS A 581 16.00 25.40 13.33
N SER A 582 16.10 24.86 12.11
CA SER A 582 15.90 23.44 11.89
C SER A 582 16.96 22.60 12.61
N VAL A 583 18.22 23.00 12.57
CA VAL A 583 19.31 22.36 13.32
C VAL A 583 19.08 22.47 14.83
N GLU A 584 18.62 23.62 15.33
CA GLU A 584 18.31 23.80 16.76
C GLU A 584 17.22 22.85 17.24
N VAL A 585 16.14 22.68 16.45
CA VAL A 585 15.04 21.75 16.75
C VAL A 585 15.53 20.32 16.73
N PHE A 586 16.37 19.94 15.75
CA PHE A 586 17.00 18.63 15.69
C PHE A 586 17.85 18.34 16.94
N LEU A 587 18.68 19.31 17.38
CA LEU A 587 19.52 19.16 18.57
C LEU A 587 18.69 19.05 19.85
N LYS A 588 17.58 19.79 19.97
CA LYS A 588 16.65 19.68 21.10
C LYS A 588 16.09 18.26 21.20
N LEU A 589 15.61 17.70 20.08
CA LEU A 589 15.08 16.34 20.04
C LEU A 589 16.15 15.28 20.36
N SER A 590 17.33 15.39 19.73
CA SER A 590 18.44 14.46 19.95
C SER A 590 18.94 14.48 21.40
N ASN A 591 18.91 15.64 22.08
CA ASN A 591 19.30 15.74 23.49
C ASN A 591 18.26 15.12 24.44
N GLN A 592 17.02 14.92 24.00
CA GLN A 592 15.97 14.17 24.73
C GLN A 592 16.15 12.65 24.61
N GLY A 593 17.07 12.18 23.78
CA GLY A 593 17.31 10.77 23.49
C GLY A 593 16.49 10.24 22.31
N ASP A 594 15.66 11.07 21.70
CA ASP A 594 14.85 10.74 20.54
C ASP A 594 15.51 11.18 19.23
N MET A 595 15.10 10.55 18.12
CA MET A 595 15.60 10.89 16.80
C MET A 595 14.45 11.25 15.85
N ALA A 596 14.64 12.28 15.04
CA ALA A 596 13.70 12.67 14.00
C ALA A 596 13.56 11.57 12.93
N LYS A 597 12.43 11.57 12.21
CA LYS A 597 12.19 10.62 11.10
C LYS A 597 13.31 10.74 10.05
N GLU A 598 13.75 9.61 9.51
CA GLU A 598 14.84 9.53 8.52
C GLU A 598 14.65 10.51 7.36
N ALA A 599 13.42 10.61 6.84
CA ALA A 599 13.08 11.53 5.74
C ALA A 599 13.33 13.01 6.11
N SER A 600 13.06 13.41 7.37
CA SER A 600 13.29 14.78 7.84
C SER A 600 14.80 15.06 8.04
N CYS A 601 15.53 14.08 8.57
CA CYS A 601 16.99 14.14 8.67
C CYS A 601 17.63 14.25 7.28
N PHE A 602 17.15 13.48 6.31
CA PHE A 602 17.60 13.53 4.92
C PHE A 602 17.34 14.90 4.27
N LYS A 603 16.16 15.49 4.51
CA LYS A 603 15.81 16.82 3.99
C LYS A 603 16.72 17.89 4.57
N LEU A 604 16.93 17.90 5.88
CA LEU A 604 17.83 18.82 6.56
C LEU A 604 19.28 18.65 6.07
N LEU A 605 19.78 17.42 6.03
CA LEU A 605 21.12 17.12 5.53
C LEU A 605 21.31 17.57 4.08
N SER A 606 20.31 17.34 3.22
CA SER A 606 20.35 17.76 1.82
C SER A 606 20.42 19.29 1.68
N LYS A 607 19.71 20.04 2.55
CA LYS A 607 19.80 21.50 2.60
C LYS A 607 21.15 21.97 3.12
N LEU A 608 21.65 21.40 4.21
CA LEU A 608 22.97 21.73 4.78
C LEU A 608 24.10 21.54 3.76
N CYS A 609 24.06 20.42 3.00
CA CYS A 609 25.04 20.18 1.95
C CYS A 609 24.93 21.19 0.79
N LYS A 610 23.71 21.61 0.40
CA LYS A 610 23.49 22.60 -0.67
C LYS A 610 23.94 24.00 -0.26
N THR A 611 23.76 24.39 1.00
CA THR A 611 24.12 25.73 1.52
C THR A 611 25.54 25.81 2.02
N GLY A 612 26.32 24.74 1.96
CA GLY A 612 27.74 24.71 2.35
C GLY A 612 27.99 24.56 3.85
N HIS A 613 26.98 24.33 4.68
CA HIS A 613 27.14 24.10 6.13
C HIS A 613 27.56 22.64 6.42
N ILE A 614 28.73 22.25 5.92
CA ILE A 614 29.18 20.86 5.87
C ILE A 614 29.48 20.31 7.28
N GLU A 615 30.07 21.12 8.16
CA GLU A 615 30.36 20.72 9.56
C GLU A 615 29.07 20.27 10.28
N LYS A 616 27.96 21.03 10.09
CA LYS A 616 26.67 20.67 10.66
C LYS A 616 26.07 19.40 10.02
N ALA A 617 26.33 19.16 8.73
CA ALA A 617 25.90 17.94 8.05
C ALA A 617 26.65 16.69 8.58
N VAL A 618 27.96 16.83 8.83
CA VAL A 618 28.77 15.77 9.45
C VAL A 618 28.29 15.49 10.87
N MET A 619 28.11 16.53 11.69
CA MET A 619 27.57 16.43 13.05
C MET A 619 26.21 15.71 13.08
N LEU A 620 25.32 16.00 12.13
CA LEU A 620 24.02 15.35 12.02
C LEU A 620 24.18 13.84 11.76
N LEU A 621 25.05 13.43 10.85
CA LEU A 621 25.35 12.02 10.60
C LEU A 621 25.95 11.33 11.85
N GLU A 622 26.87 11.97 12.55
CA GLU A 622 27.48 11.44 13.78
C GLU A 622 26.43 11.24 14.88
N ARG A 623 25.50 12.17 15.03
CA ARG A 623 24.38 12.05 15.97
C ARG A 623 23.45 10.88 15.61
N MET A 624 23.10 10.73 14.32
CA MET A 624 22.30 9.57 13.87
C MET A 624 23.00 8.25 14.24
N LEU A 625 24.31 8.17 14.00
CA LEU A 625 25.13 6.97 14.32
C LEU A 625 25.19 6.69 15.81
N SER A 626 25.28 7.72 16.65
CA SER A 626 25.32 7.57 18.11
C SER A 626 23.96 7.13 18.70
N SER A 627 22.87 7.40 18.01
CA SER A 627 21.49 7.06 18.41
C SER A 627 21.00 5.73 17.82
N ASN A 628 21.90 4.88 17.30
CA ASN A 628 21.60 3.60 16.63
C ASN A 628 20.61 3.72 15.44
N VAL A 629 20.47 4.89 14.84
CA VAL A 629 19.75 5.08 13.58
C VAL A 629 20.76 5.00 12.45
N GLU A 630 20.66 3.99 11.61
CA GLU A 630 21.57 3.84 10.47
C GLU A 630 21.19 4.81 9.36
N PRO A 631 22.06 5.80 9.00
CA PRO A 631 21.81 6.70 7.88
C PRO A 631 21.79 5.89 6.57
N SER A 632 20.90 6.27 5.66
CA SER A 632 20.84 5.62 4.35
C SER A 632 22.11 5.85 3.52
N LYS A 633 22.40 4.95 2.60
CA LYS A 633 23.51 5.06 1.64
C LYS A 633 23.55 6.41 0.93
N ILE A 634 22.38 6.93 0.58
CA ILE A 634 22.24 8.23 -0.10
C ILE A 634 22.69 9.41 0.78
N MET A 635 22.44 9.33 2.10
CA MET A 635 22.90 10.36 3.04
C MET A 635 24.43 10.44 3.10
N TYR A 636 25.08 9.29 3.21
CA TYR A 636 26.55 9.22 3.16
C TYR A 636 27.12 9.78 1.86
N SER A 637 26.59 9.35 0.71
CA SER A 637 27.05 9.81 -0.60
C SER A 637 26.87 11.32 -0.78
N LYS A 638 25.80 11.92 -0.25
CA LYS A 638 25.58 13.38 -0.30
C LYS A 638 26.58 14.16 0.54
N VAL A 639 26.88 13.70 1.76
CA VAL A 639 27.86 14.38 2.62
C VAL A 639 29.26 14.18 2.07
N LEU A 640 29.61 13.01 1.54
CA LEU A 640 30.86 12.78 0.83
C LEU A 640 31.02 13.74 -0.34
N ALA A 641 30.00 13.88 -1.19
CA ALA A 641 30.02 14.83 -2.30
C ALA A 641 30.22 16.26 -1.83
N ALA A 642 29.56 16.69 -0.76
CA ALA A 642 29.68 18.02 -0.19
C ALA A 642 31.09 18.29 0.39
N LEU A 643 31.65 17.34 1.16
CA LEU A 643 33.04 17.39 1.66
C LEU A 643 34.03 17.48 0.52
N CYS A 644 33.81 16.70 -0.53
CA CYS A 644 34.63 16.72 -1.71
C CYS A 644 34.59 18.08 -2.42
N VAL A 645 33.43 18.69 -2.61
CA VAL A 645 33.28 20.02 -3.21
C VAL A 645 33.99 21.12 -2.37
N ALA A 646 33.91 20.98 -1.05
CA ALA A 646 34.63 21.91 -0.14
C ALA A 646 36.17 21.69 -0.10
N GLY A 647 36.68 20.64 -0.68
CA GLY A 647 38.10 20.31 -0.66
C GLY A 647 38.60 19.64 0.63
N ASP A 648 37.68 19.28 1.55
CA ASP A 648 38.06 18.59 2.80
C ASP A 648 38.20 17.07 2.56
N MET A 649 39.27 16.70 1.87
CA MET A 649 39.53 15.30 1.51
C MET A 649 39.90 14.44 2.72
N LYS A 650 40.36 15.03 3.82
CA LYS A 650 40.68 14.26 5.03
C LYS A 650 39.41 13.72 5.68
N ASN A 651 38.43 14.55 5.90
CA ASN A 651 37.15 14.12 6.45
C ASN A 651 36.34 13.28 5.44
N ALA A 652 36.43 13.59 4.14
CA ALA A 652 35.82 12.74 3.10
C ALA A 652 36.38 11.32 3.11
N ARG A 653 37.70 11.15 3.25
CA ARG A 653 38.32 9.84 3.34
C ARG A 653 37.90 9.09 4.60
N SER A 654 37.93 9.75 5.76
CA SER A 654 37.48 9.17 7.03
C SER A 654 36.03 8.68 6.95
N LEU A 655 35.14 9.50 6.39
CA LEU A 655 33.73 9.14 6.21
C LEU A 655 33.53 7.97 5.24
N PHE A 656 34.35 7.91 4.17
CA PHE A 656 34.32 6.80 3.21
C PHE A 656 34.78 5.49 3.86
N ASP A 657 35.81 5.54 4.70
CA ASP A 657 36.29 4.36 5.43
C ASP A 657 35.26 3.88 6.47
N ILE A 658 34.58 4.81 7.20
CA ILE A 658 33.46 4.50 8.12
C ILE A 658 32.33 3.82 7.35
N PHE A 659 31.96 4.32 6.17
CA PHE A 659 30.93 3.75 5.33
C PHE A 659 31.22 2.28 4.98
N ILE A 660 32.47 1.98 4.59
CA ILE A 660 32.91 0.61 4.29
C ILE A 660 32.91 -0.28 5.55
N HIS A 661 33.45 0.25 6.68
CA HIS A 661 33.51 -0.53 7.93
C HIS A 661 32.12 -0.90 8.49
N ARG A 662 31.11 -0.13 8.16
CA ARG A 662 29.71 -0.42 8.51
C ARG A 662 29.05 -1.48 7.60
N GLY A 663 29.79 -2.04 6.63
CA GLY A 663 29.29 -3.08 5.73
C GLY A 663 28.51 -2.56 4.51
N PHE A 664 28.44 -1.25 4.31
CA PHE A 664 27.84 -0.71 3.08
C PHE A 664 28.77 -0.94 1.90
N THR A 665 28.24 -1.41 0.79
CA THR A 665 28.95 -1.49 -0.48
C THR A 665 28.86 -0.14 -1.21
N PRO A 666 30.00 0.59 -1.39
CA PRO A 666 29.99 1.79 -2.22
C PRO A 666 29.57 1.43 -3.64
N ASP A 667 28.90 2.36 -4.32
CA ASP A 667 28.52 2.20 -5.72
C ASP A 667 29.49 2.95 -6.66
N VAL A 668 29.27 2.77 -7.95
CA VAL A 668 30.06 3.46 -8.98
C VAL A 668 30.07 4.96 -8.76
N VAL A 669 28.93 5.56 -8.38
CA VAL A 669 28.80 7.00 -8.15
C VAL A 669 29.66 7.48 -6.98
N THR A 670 29.63 6.76 -5.87
CA THR A 670 30.44 7.09 -4.68
C THR A 670 31.94 7.05 -4.95
N TYR A 671 32.42 6.01 -5.64
CA TYR A 671 33.81 5.92 -6.08
C TYR A 671 34.17 7.03 -7.06
N THR A 672 33.33 7.31 -8.06
CA THR A 672 33.58 8.34 -9.08
C THR A 672 33.67 9.75 -8.44
N ILE A 673 32.84 10.07 -7.45
CA ILE A 673 32.93 11.32 -6.69
C ILE A 673 34.28 11.46 -5.99
N MET A 674 34.73 10.42 -5.28
CA MET A 674 36.01 10.44 -4.57
C MET A 674 37.19 10.53 -5.54
N ILE A 675 37.19 9.73 -6.62
CA ILE A 675 38.23 9.74 -7.66
C ILE A 675 38.31 11.13 -8.31
N ASN A 676 37.16 11.73 -8.70
CA ASN A 676 37.11 13.06 -9.29
C ASN A 676 37.79 14.13 -8.41
N ASN A 677 37.51 14.06 -7.11
CA ASN A 677 38.06 15.05 -6.20
C ASN A 677 39.55 14.87 -5.93
N TYR A 678 40.04 13.62 -5.82
CA TYR A 678 41.47 13.39 -5.77
C TYR A 678 42.15 13.85 -7.07
N CYS A 679 41.54 13.67 -8.23
CA CYS A 679 42.00 14.21 -9.50
C CYS A 679 42.08 15.75 -9.49
N ARG A 680 41.02 16.39 -8.99
CA ARG A 680 40.97 17.88 -8.87
C ARG A 680 42.02 18.45 -7.93
N MET A 681 42.38 17.73 -6.87
CA MET A 681 43.42 18.08 -5.90
C MET A 681 44.81 17.67 -6.37
N ASN A 682 44.97 17.21 -7.60
CA ASN A 682 46.23 16.73 -8.17
C ASN A 682 46.87 15.52 -7.46
N CYS A 683 46.06 14.75 -6.70
CA CYS A 683 46.45 13.56 -5.96
C CYS A 683 46.14 12.29 -6.78
N MET A 684 46.82 12.13 -7.93
CA MET A 684 46.53 11.04 -8.89
C MET A 684 46.82 9.64 -8.36
N LYS A 685 47.75 9.50 -7.40
CA LYS A 685 48.06 8.20 -6.81
C LYS A 685 46.88 7.67 -6.03
N GLU A 686 46.33 8.48 -5.16
CA GLU A 686 45.15 8.16 -4.32
C GLU A 686 43.91 7.91 -5.18
N ALA A 687 43.73 8.70 -6.26
CA ALA A 687 42.67 8.48 -7.23
C ALA A 687 42.76 7.11 -7.90
N TYR A 688 43.96 6.70 -8.32
CA TYR A 688 44.20 5.43 -8.97
C TYR A 688 44.09 4.24 -7.98
N ASP A 689 44.54 4.42 -6.74
CA ASP A 689 44.40 3.41 -5.69
C ASP A 689 42.90 3.13 -5.41
N LEU A 690 42.06 4.15 -5.37
CA LEU A 690 40.60 3.99 -5.25
C LEU A 690 40.01 3.32 -6.48
N PHE A 691 40.47 3.65 -7.67
CA PHE A 691 40.02 3.01 -8.91
C PHE A 691 40.34 1.51 -8.91
N GLN A 692 41.54 1.15 -8.44
CA GLN A 692 41.91 -0.26 -8.30
C GLN A 692 41.14 -0.97 -7.18
N ASP A 693 40.81 -0.27 -6.07
CA ASP A 693 39.96 -0.83 -5.02
C ASP A 693 38.55 -1.11 -5.50
N MET A 694 37.98 -0.19 -6.30
CA MET A 694 36.70 -0.37 -6.97
C MET A 694 36.67 -1.66 -7.81
N LYS A 695 37.70 -1.89 -8.64
CA LYS A 695 37.82 -3.10 -9.47
C LYS A 695 38.00 -4.37 -8.65
N ARG A 696 38.85 -4.34 -7.59
CA ARG A 696 39.06 -5.47 -6.66
C ARG A 696 37.77 -5.89 -5.95
N ARG A 697 36.86 -4.97 -5.69
CA ARG A 697 35.54 -5.24 -5.09
C ARG A 697 34.49 -5.70 -6.10
N GLY A 698 34.84 -5.89 -7.35
CA GLY A 698 33.94 -6.34 -8.41
C GLY A 698 32.97 -5.26 -8.94
N ILE A 699 33.19 -3.99 -8.57
CA ILE A 699 32.39 -2.86 -9.05
C ILE A 699 32.96 -2.44 -10.40
N LYS A 700 32.19 -2.60 -11.48
CA LYS A 700 32.61 -2.21 -12.83
C LYS A 700 32.61 -0.68 -12.96
N PRO A 701 33.75 -0.04 -13.33
CA PRO A 701 33.79 1.38 -13.65
C PRO A 701 32.90 1.72 -14.85
N ASP A 702 32.33 2.89 -14.88
CA ASP A 702 31.55 3.41 -16.01
C ASP A 702 32.37 4.39 -16.87
N VAL A 703 31.79 4.86 -17.96
CA VAL A 703 32.42 5.85 -18.86
C VAL A 703 32.85 7.10 -18.10
N ILE A 704 32.02 7.54 -17.13
CA ILE A 704 32.27 8.75 -16.33
C ILE A 704 33.51 8.56 -15.47
N THR A 705 33.67 7.41 -14.82
CA THR A 705 34.84 7.08 -13.98
C THR A 705 36.13 7.15 -14.79
N TYR A 706 36.14 6.55 -16.01
CA TYR A 706 37.30 6.62 -16.89
C TYR A 706 37.57 8.03 -17.41
N THR A 707 36.55 8.76 -17.79
CA THR A 707 36.68 10.16 -18.29
C THR A 707 37.28 11.07 -17.19
N VAL A 708 36.88 10.91 -15.95
CA VAL A 708 37.45 11.64 -14.80
C VAL A 708 38.92 11.34 -14.58
N LEU A 709 39.30 10.05 -14.66
CA LEU A 709 40.72 9.64 -14.53
C LEU A 709 41.58 10.14 -15.65
N LEU A 710 41.07 10.11 -16.91
CA LEU A 710 41.76 10.65 -18.08
C LEU A 710 41.95 12.16 -17.95
N ASP A 711 40.90 12.91 -17.59
CA ASP A 711 40.99 14.37 -17.38
C ASP A 711 42.02 14.71 -16.27
N GLY A 712 41.96 14.02 -15.15
CA GLY A 712 42.91 14.21 -14.03
C GLY A 712 44.34 13.91 -14.44
N SER A 713 44.58 12.84 -15.18
CA SER A 713 45.92 12.45 -15.65
C SER A 713 46.49 13.50 -16.65
N LEU A 714 45.66 14.00 -17.56
CA LEU A 714 46.03 15.04 -18.50
C LEU A 714 46.35 16.37 -17.79
N LYS A 715 45.55 16.80 -16.85
CA LYS A 715 45.77 18.01 -16.02
C LYS A 715 47.03 17.92 -15.21
N THR A 716 47.32 16.79 -14.61
CA THR A 716 48.56 16.55 -13.83
C THR A 716 49.79 16.57 -14.73
N TYR A 717 49.72 15.99 -15.93
CA TYR A 717 50.79 16.03 -16.94
C TYR A 717 51.08 17.48 -17.35
N LEU A 718 50.08 18.29 -17.65
CA LEU A 718 50.17 19.71 -18.02
C LEU A 718 50.78 20.54 -16.91
N SER A 719 50.37 20.35 -15.66
CA SER A 719 50.88 21.11 -14.49
C SER A 719 52.40 20.89 -14.31
N ARG A 720 52.92 19.68 -14.54
CA ARG A 720 54.35 19.35 -14.45
C ARG A 720 55.17 19.89 -15.64
N HIS A 721 54.55 19.97 -16.78
CA HIS A 721 55.26 20.49 -17.98
C HIS A 721 55.48 22.03 -17.90
N PHE A 722 54.59 22.74 -17.28
CA PHE A 722 54.69 24.21 -17.13
C PHE A 722 55.45 24.68 -15.88
N TYR A 723 55.55 23.83 -14.81
CA TYR A 723 56.21 24.13 -13.57
C TYR A 723 57.18 23.00 -13.11
N PRO A 724 58.42 22.91 -13.65
CA PRO A 724 59.31 21.81 -13.40
C PRO A 724 59.94 21.72 -12.01
N HIS A 725 59.65 22.64 -11.09
CA HIS A 725 60.31 22.73 -9.77
C HIS A 725 59.73 21.86 -8.65
N GLU A 726 58.58 21.17 -8.86
CA GLU A 726 58.08 20.22 -7.89
C GLU A 726 58.48 18.77 -8.23
N LYS A 727 59.60 18.33 -7.70
CA LYS A 727 60.09 16.97 -7.79
C LYS A 727 59.28 15.99 -6.92
N GLY A 728 58.08 15.61 -7.36
CA GLY A 728 57.32 14.50 -6.78
C GLY A 728 57.69 13.17 -7.46
N LYS A 729 58.06 12.16 -6.69
CA LYS A 729 58.65 10.83 -7.09
C LYS A 729 57.69 9.83 -7.75
N THR A 730 56.59 10.21 -8.36
CA THR A 730 55.65 9.24 -9.01
C THR A 730 55.66 9.45 -10.53
N ALA A 731 55.90 8.38 -11.28
CA ALA A 731 55.77 8.36 -12.74
C ALA A 731 54.37 8.78 -13.15
N PRO A 732 54.21 9.58 -14.22
CA PRO A 732 52.91 9.95 -14.70
C PRO A 732 52.17 8.68 -15.15
N LEU A 733 50.95 8.51 -14.67
CA LEU A 733 50.03 7.48 -15.13
C LEU A 733 49.85 7.69 -16.65
N ASN A 734 50.12 6.66 -17.41
CA ASN A 734 50.06 6.75 -18.86
C ASN A 734 48.61 6.80 -19.32
N VAL A 735 48.15 7.93 -19.86
CA VAL A 735 46.79 8.13 -20.42
C VAL A 735 46.45 6.98 -21.40
N SER A 736 47.40 6.53 -22.20
CA SER A 736 47.25 5.38 -23.14
C SER A 736 46.96 4.06 -22.39
N ALA A 737 47.47 3.90 -21.16
CA ALA A 737 47.20 2.68 -20.36
C ALA A 737 45.78 2.70 -19.81
N ILE A 738 45.27 3.87 -19.34
CA ILE A 738 43.90 4.01 -18.85
C ILE A 738 42.91 3.81 -20.00
N PHE A 739 43.19 4.37 -21.18
CA PHE A 739 42.34 4.21 -22.36
C PHE A 739 42.30 2.76 -22.85
N LYS A 740 43.46 2.05 -22.89
CA LYS A 740 43.50 0.62 -23.18
C LYS A 740 42.74 -0.23 -22.18
N ASP A 741 42.79 0.11 -20.91
CA ASP A 741 42.04 -0.58 -19.85
C ASP A 741 40.51 -0.39 -20.08
N MET A 742 40.10 0.78 -20.49
CA MET A 742 38.71 1.07 -20.85
C MET A 742 38.24 0.22 -22.04
N GLU A 743 39.06 0.10 -23.07
CA GLU A 743 38.79 -0.74 -24.26
C GLU A 743 38.71 -2.23 -23.86
N GLN A 744 39.64 -2.72 -23.00
CA GLN A 744 39.62 -4.09 -22.49
C GLN A 744 38.41 -4.45 -21.65
N MET A 745 37.82 -3.47 -21.00
CA MET A 745 36.58 -3.62 -20.22
C MET A 745 35.31 -3.48 -21.10
N GLU A 746 35.48 -3.38 -22.45
CA GLU A 746 34.40 -3.20 -23.41
C GLU A 746 33.52 -1.95 -23.19
N ILE A 747 34.11 -0.89 -22.60
CA ILE A 747 33.41 0.35 -22.34
C ILE A 747 33.64 1.29 -23.53
N VAL A 748 32.56 1.63 -24.23
CA VAL A 748 32.59 2.53 -25.38
C VAL A 748 32.71 3.98 -24.91
N PRO A 749 33.75 4.73 -25.32
CA PRO A 749 33.90 6.14 -24.98
C PRO A 749 32.75 6.98 -25.55
N ASP A 750 32.26 7.93 -24.79
CA ASP A 750 31.23 8.89 -25.19
C ASP A 750 31.85 10.19 -25.78
N VAL A 751 31.00 11.11 -26.22
CA VAL A 751 31.39 12.42 -26.74
C VAL A 751 32.26 13.18 -25.76
N VAL A 752 31.96 13.12 -24.46
CA VAL A 752 32.69 13.83 -23.40
C VAL A 752 34.10 13.25 -23.24
N CYS A 753 34.23 11.93 -23.25
CA CYS A 753 35.51 11.22 -23.15
C CYS A 753 36.43 11.60 -24.32
N TYR A 754 35.93 11.52 -25.54
CA TYR A 754 36.71 11.97 -26.72
C TYR A 754 37.08 13.44 -26.65
N THR A 755 36.18 14.33 -26.25
CA THR A 755 36.44 15.76 -26.10
C THR A 755 37.56 16.05 -25.09
N VAL A 756 37.57 15.35 -23.94
CA VAL A 756 38.63 15.48 -22.92
C VAL A 756 39.99 15.04 -23.49
N LEU A 757 40.02 13.90 -24.19
CA LEU A 757 41.25 13.42 -24.82
C LEU A 757 41.77 14.36 -25.91
N ILE A 758 40.92 14.85 -26.81
CA ILE A 758 41.21 15.81 -27.86
C ILE A 758 41.79 17.09 -27.26
N ASP A 759 41.12 17.70 -26.27
CA ASP A 759 41.58 18.94 -25.61
C ASP A 759 42.92 18.71 -24.88
N GLY A 760 43.09 17.55 -24.23
CA GLY A 760 44.32 17.17 -23.57
C GLY A 760 45.49 17.05 -24.56
N HIS A 761 45.31 16.35 -25.68
CA HIS A 761 46.31 16.21 -26.70
C HIS A 761 46.65 17.54 -27.42
N ILE A 762 45.67 18.41 -27.61
CA ILE A 762 45.91 19.76 -28.09
C ILE A 762 46.80 20.54 -27.12
N LYS A 763 46.53 20.49 -25.84
CA LYS A 763 47.32 21.21 -24.80
C LYS A 763 48.73 20.63 -24.60
N THR A 764 48.95 19.33 -24.87
CA THR A 764 50.23 18.65 -24.81
C THR A 764 51.05 18.70 -26.10
N ASP A 765 50.59 19.46 -27.09
CA ASP A 765 51.28 19.65 -28.38
C ASP A 765 51.23 18.45 -29.34
N ASN A 766 50.39 17.43 -29.04
CA ASN A 766 50.21 16.21 -29.85
C ASN A 766 49.03 16.32 -30.79
N PHE A 767 49.10 17.30 -31.70
CA PHE A 767 47.97 17.64 -32.56
C PHE A 767 47.53 16.50 -33.51
N GLN A 768 48.45 15.65 -33.97
CA GLN A 768 48.16 14.52 -34.85
C GLN A 768 47.26 13.49 -34.17
N GLU A 769 47.53 13.20 -32.88
CA GLU A 769 46.71 12.32 -32.08
C GLU A 769 45.33 12.92 -31.82
N ALA A 770 45.26 14.25 -31.58
CA ALA A 770 43.98 14.92 -31.40
C ALA A 770 43.05 14.82 -32.64
N VAL A 771 43.61 14.98 -33.81
CA VAL A 771 42.88 14.80 -35.08
C VAL A 771 42.49 13.33 -35.29
N GLY A 772 43.40 12.40 -35.04
CA GLY A 772 43.08 10.98 -35.12
C GLY A 772 41.97 10.53 -34.18
N LEU A 773 41.90 11.13 -32.97
CA LEU A 773 40.78 10.89 -32.01
C LEU A 773 39.47 11.49 -32.50
N PHE A 774 39.54 12.66 -33.16
CA PHE A 774 38.34 13.28 -33.74
C PHE A 774 37.78 12.44 -34.90
N ASP A 775 38.65 11.91 -35.75
CA ASP A 775 38.26 11.02 -36.85
C ASP A 775 37.64 9.73 -36.29
N LYS A 776 38.28 9.10 -35.31
CA LYS A 776 37.74 7.91 -34.59
C LYS A 776 36.37 8.17 -33.94
N MET A 777 36.15 9.37 -33.39
CA MET A 777 34.87 9.75 -32.83
C MET A 777 33.76 9.75 -33.89
N ILE A 778 34.05 10.29 -35.07
CA ILE A 778 33.14 10.31 -36.22
C ILE A 778 32.91 8.89 -36.76
N ASP A 779 33.97 8.09 -36.91
CA ASP A 779 33.87 6.71 -37.36
C ASP A 779 33.03 5.84 -36.46
N ASN A 780 33.04 6.11 -35.17
CA ASN A 780 32.17 5.46 -34.18
C ASN A 780 30.70 5.98 -34.16
N GLY A 781 30.37 6.88 -35.10
CA GLY A 781 29.01 7.43 -35.24
C GLY A 781 28.64 8.47 -34.17
N LEU A 782 29.62 9.01 -33.44
CA LEU A 782 29.39 10.05 -32.43
C LEU A 782 29.46 11.44 -33.08
N GLU A 783 28.41 12.25 -32.92
CA GLU A 783 28.40 13.62 -33.40
C GLU A 783 29.20 14.55 -32.47
N PRO A 784 30.27 15.23 -32.98
CA PRO A 784 31.02 16.21 -32.19
C PRO A 784 30.14 17.36 -31.75
N ASP A 785 30.26 17.74 -30.48
CA ASP A 785 29.53 18.85 -29.87
C ASP A 785 30.28 20.20 -30.04
N THR A 786 29.65 21.29 -29.63
CA THR A 786 30.23 22.64 -29.65
C THR A 786 31.55 22.71 -28.91
N VAL A 787 31.74 21.97 -27.82
CA VAL A 787 32.96 21.97 -26.99
C VAL A 787 34.11 21.27 -27.73
N THR A 788 33.83 20.15 -28.40
CA THR A 788 34.81 19.43 -29.27
C THR A 788 35.33 20.33 -30.37
N TYR A 789 34.43 20.99 -31.10
CA TYR A 789 34.84 21.96 -32.13
C TYR A 789 35.62 23.14 -31.55
N THR A 790 35.21 23.66 -30.40
CA THR A 790 35.90 24.76 -29.68
C THR A 790 37.35 24.36 -29.34
N ALA A 791 37.58 23.17 -28.81
CA ALA A 791 38.91 22.67 -28.50
C ALA A 791 39.80 22.59 -29.74
N LEU A 792 39.33 21.95 -30.81
CA LEU A 792 40.08 21.79 -32.07
C LEU A 792 40.40 23.13 -32.77
N VAL A 793 39.39 23.98 -32.97
CA VAL A 793 39.54 25.28 -33.60
C VAL A 793 40.51 26.19 -32.83
N SER A 794 40.37 26.20 -31.48
CA SER A 794 41.26 26.97 -30.62
C SER A 794 42.71 26.47 -30.71
N GLY A 795 42.92 25.19 -30.71
CA GLY A 795 44.23 24.54 -30.90
C GLY A 795 44.88 24.92 -32.22
N LEU A 796 44.13 24.80 -33.32
CA LEU A 796 44.59 25.18 -34.68
C LEU A 796 44.94 26.66 -34.76
N CYS A 797 44.12 27.55 -34.21
CA CYS A 797 44.35 28.99 -34.21
C CYS A 797 45.61 29.36 -33.42
N ASN A 798 45.84 28.70 -32.26
CA ASN A 798 47.02 28.96 -31.44
C ASN A 798 48.33 28.57 -32.16
N ARG A 799 48.33 27.60 -33.07
CA ARG A 799 49.46 27.15 -33.87
C ARG A 799 49.59 27.82 -35.21
N GLY A 800 48.62 28.64 -35.59
CA GLY A 800 48.66 29.38 -36.86
C GLY A 800 48.12 28.61 -38.07
N HIS A 801 47.48 27.43 -37.85
CA HIS A 801 46.82 26.63 -38.91
C HIS A 801 45.44 27.18 -39.25
N MET A 802 45.38 28.45 -39.66
CA MET A 802 44.14 29.19 -39.83
C MET A 802 43.23 28.58 -40.92
N GLU A 803 43.79 28.03 -42.01
CA GLU A 803 43.03 27.42 -43.10
C GLU A 803 42.21 26.24 -42.60
N LYS A 804 42.83 25.32 -41.83
CA LYS A 804 42.16 24.16 -41.23
C LYS A 804 41.11 24.57 -40.17
N ALA A 805 41.43 25.64 -39.38
CA ALA A 805 40.49 26.17 -38.39
C ALA A 805 39.20 26.72 -39.05
N VAL A 806 39.33 27.37 -40.22
CA VAL A 806 38.20 27.89 -40.99
C VAL A 806 37.36 26.74 -41.59
N ILE A 807 37.98 25.64 -42.04
CA ILE A 807 37.29 24.47 -42.56
C ILE A 807 36.40 23.86 -41.47
N LEU A 808 36.95 23.60 -40.27
CA LEU A 808 36.20 23.06 -39.16
C LEU A 808 35.08 24.00 -38.67
N LEU A 809 35.29 25.30 -38.76
CA LEU A 809 34.30 26.32 -38.45
C LEU A 809 33.11 26.30 -39.41
N ASN A 810 33.40 26.14 -40.70
CA ASN A 810 32.39 25.99 -41.75
C ASN A 810 31.59 24.68 -41.57
N GLU A 811 32.28 23.58 -41.20
CA GLU A 811 31.64 22.31 -40.88
C GLU A 811 30.70 22.44 -39.66
N MET A 812 31.17 23.06 -38.56
CA MET A 812 30.38 23.37 -37.38
C MET A 812 29.11 24.19 -37.73
N SER A 813 29.31 25.21 -38.59
CA SER A 813 28.20 26.07 -39.03
C SER A 813 27.23 25.33 -39.95
N SER A 814 27.70 24.43 -40.82
CA SER A 814 26.85 23.61 -41.70
C SER A 814 25.97 22.64 -40.90
N LYS A 815 26.41 22.23 -39.69
CA LYS A 815 25.65 21.41 -38.75
C LYS A 815 24.72 22.25 -37.81
N GLY A 816 24.56 23.54 -38.11
CA GLY A 816 23.66 24.45 -37.35
C GLY A 816 24.20 24.91 -36.00
N MET A 817 25.46 24.63 -35.67
CA MET A 817 26.07 25.03 -34.39
C MET A 817 26.66 26.43 -34.51
N THR A 818 26.38 27.30 -33.49
CA THR A 818 26.92 28.67 -33.44
C THR A 818 28.26 28.70 -32.71
N PRO A 819 29.32 29.39 -33.30
CA PRO A 819 30.59 29.56 -32.63
C PRO A 819 30.46 30.33 -31.32
N ASP A 820 31.07 29.83 -30.26
CA ASP A 820 31.08 30.46 -28.95
C ASP A 820 32.09 31.62 -28.85
N VAL A 821 32.04 32.35 -27.72
CA VAL A 821 32.95 33.48 -27.47
C VAL A 821 34.43 33.05 -27.46
N HIS A 822 34.70 31.78 -27.05
CA HIS A 822 36.05 31.24 -26.98
C HIS A 822 36.65 31.01 -28.39
N ILE A 823 35.86 30.46 -29.32
CA ILE A 823 36.24 30.31 -30.71
C ILE A 823 36.54 31.68 -31.34
N ILE A 824 35.64 32.64 -31.17
CA ILE A 824 35.83 34.00 -31.71
C ILE A 824 37.09 34.63 -31.15
N SER A 825 37.37 34.48 -29.88
CA SER A 825 38.58 35.00 -29.23
C SER A 825 39.85 34.29 -29.72
N ALA A 826 39.80 32.99 -29.97
CA ALA A 826 40.92 32.19 -30.51
C ALA A 826 41.23 32.58 -31.94
N LEU A 827 40.24 32.79 -32.78
CA LEU A 827 40.36 33.25 -34.15
C LEU A 827 41.02 34.67 -34.21
N LYS A 828 40.50 35.59 -33.39
CA LYS A 828 41.12 36.94 -33.30
C LYS A 828 42.61 36.86 -32.94
N ARG A 829 42.97 36.04 -31.96
CA ARG A 829 44.39 35.83 -31.58
C ARG A 829 45.19 35.16 -32.68
N GLY A 830 44.66 34.16 -33.37
CA GLY A 830 45.29 33.47 -34.49
C GLY A 830 45.54 34.39 -35.67
N ILE A 831 44.59 35.24 -36.05
CA ILE A 831 44.71 36.22 -37.11
C ILE A 831 45.81 37.25 -36.76
N LEU A 832 45.85 37.72 -35.51
CA LEU A 832 46.90 38.66 -35.05
C LEU A 832 48.29 38.02 -35.10
N LYS A 833 48.45 36.73 -34.74
CA LYS A 833 49.71 36.00 -34.87
C LYS A 833 50.09 35.79 -36.31
N ALA A 834 49.19 35.41 -37.19
CA ALA A 834 49.45 35.21 -38.61
C ALA A 834 49.87 36.54 -39.29
N ARG A 835 49.25 37.65 -38.94
CA ARG A 835 49.70 38.99 -39.41
C ARG A 835 51.11 39.31 -38.93
N LYS A 836 51.49 39.07 -37.67
CA LYS A 836 52.84 39.34 -37.15
C LYS A 836 53.89 38.48 -37.83
N VAL A 837 53.59 37.27 -38.24
CA VAL A 837 54.54 36.42 -39.00
C VAL A 837 54.71 36.88 -40.45
N LYS A 838 53.63 37.40 -41.09
CA LYS A 838 53.78 38.04 -42.45
C LYS A 838 54.53 39.34 -42.45
N PHE A 839 54.60 40.11 -41.37
CA PHE A 839 55.36 41.33 -41.23
C PHE A 839 56.82 41.05 -40.84
N ARG A 840 57.19 39.84 -40.41
CA ARG A 840 58.57 39.45 -40.07
C ARG A 840 59.29 38.68 -41.23
N LYS A 841 58.60 38.31 -42.25
CA LYS A 841 59.17 37.88 -43.57
C LYS A 841 59.09 39.02 -44.56
#